data_f2011cea5802994f983d3e7ae162f47a
#
_entry.id   f2011cea5802994f983d3e7ae162f47a
#
_cell.length_a   1.000
_cell.length_b   1.000
_cell.length_c   1.000
_cell.angle_alpha   90.00
_cell.angle_beta   90.00
_cell.angle_gamma   90.00
#
_symmetry.space_group_name_H-M   'P 1'
#
loop_
_entity.id
_entity.type
_entity.pdbx_description
1 polymer ?
#
loop_
_entity_poly.entity_id
_entity_poly.type
_entity_poly.pdbx_seq_one_letter_code
_entity_poly.pdbx_strand_id
1 'polypeptide(L)'
;MPQALASPYIHAHRGGSIVEGQPAFGENTMAAFRNAAELGFVLELDVKLSADGVPVVMHDTTLDRTTDCTGQVNAKTASELADCRVDTIGTSGNFLQLDPGDPRVEPIPTLAQVLAFARDAGATLNLEIKNVPTDADFDATDGFANAVIDEVIDSEFPPSRLIVQSFWPANLTAVESAIPAADTSLLTNHSNGGLPFPTNDGGPAFADANGYEWVSPQWSPSAAVIPTAHGLGLQVVPWTLNTEGEVADAFHRGVDAVISDDPAMARRVIAGESPDPPPPPPPPSAADCAAASASRTAPPIRSYDARPSAPRVFAIQFKQELRHVTTYEAFRTKVECLIQDYVVPSMAEGRPNVVALNEDIGLMTIATGSRGAQARAIFGDPSLSPSCPQLGVPCGTLGALGAVTAAYGPQAAAYQGRYAGTMQPVSSAFVAATDTFGRGWMQTFSDLAERYGVYILGSNNQSPFRESRDPSEIALFADPDLPAAPESVFVATEPAVYNEVFMWGPDDVRKEGPLPLRNAVAQNKKVPLTPTEETIQLSNGPRNGPDAIENLRPYALPGTDARIGFATSKPAFEYDGPDSATSFGQPLDPGIDPCSDTALYYMRCLDRLGTNLVMQDEANGGGPPPSGIWPSDSGEGNWQPLEWNRSTWRTVADPTVSFAYNVTPFMVGNLADLGFDGQTSITQRGLATGPGCSYAGAGEFLADAPESDPEHLRVYSGPKTEFVAMVPWVRPDGPRDELRETGAKLAPGSGDPLENDYLETAIVADLPFPPNPGRPSCFGSGGAPAAGGAPGTPANPPARRKKCKKKKGKARHSASKGKRKRCKSRRPR
;
A
#
# COMPACT_ATOMS: atom_id res chain seq x y z
N MET A 1 28.92 -2.77 38.30
CA MET A 1 28.11 -3.84 37.69
C MET A 1 27.91 -3.47 36.27
N PRO A 2 28.25 -4.30 35.28
CA PRO A 2 27.87 -4.04 33.91
C PRO A 2 26.32 -3.92 33.88
N GLN A 3 25.85 -3.04 33.07
CA GLN A 3 24.39 -2.86 32.85
C GLN A 3 23.94 -4.16 32.17
N ALA A 4 23.12 -4.96 32.86
CA ALA A 4 22.55 -6.15 32.24
C ALA A 4 21.83 -5.74 30.98
N LEU A 5 22.13 -6.38 29.85
CA LEU A 5 21.40 -6.18 28.60
C LEU A 5 19.93 -6.51 28.87
N ALA A 6 19.01 -5.71 28.31
CA ALA A 6 17.59 -5.99 28.47
C ALA A 6 17.26 -7.28 27.68
N SER A 7 16.75 -8.31 28.35
CA SER A 7 16.33 -9.56 27.69
C SER A 7 14.95 -9.36 27.03
N PRO A 8 14.72 -9.92 25.82
CA PRO A 8 15.68 -10.68 25.02
C PRO A 8 16.65 -9.76 24.26
N TYR A 9 17.91 -10.19 24.10
CA TYR A 9 18.86 -9.45 23.27
C TYR A 9 18.92 -10.02 21.86
N ILE A 10 19.57 -9.24 20.98
CA ILE A 10 19.68 -9.58 19.57
C ILE A 10 21.16 -9.73 19.23
N HIS A 11 21.51 -10.88 18.67
CA HIS A 11 22.81 -11.15 18.11
C HIS A 11 22.76 -10.92 16.59
N ALA A 12 23.60 -10.02 16.11
CA ALA A 12 23.75 -9.72 14.70
C ALA A 12 24.57 -10.83 14.04
N HIS A 13 23.90 -11.80 13.41
CA HIS A 13 24.54 -12.96 12.76
C HIS A 13 25.54 -12.50 11.71
N ARG A 14 26.82 -12.90 11.88
CA ARG A 14 27.92 -12.45 11.02
C ARG A 14 28.02 -10.94 10.87
N GLY A 15 27.63 -10.19 11.91
CA GLY A 15 27.56 -8.74 11.91
C GLY A 15 26.23 -8.14 11.46
N GLY A 16 25.25 -8.92 11.00
CA GLY A 16 23.97 -8.43 10.48
C GLY A 16 24.10 -7.87 9.08
N SER A 17 24.13 -8.76 8.09
CA SER A 17 24.37 -8.41 6.67
C SER A 17 23.13 -7.87 5.95
N ILE A 18 21.96 -8.02 6.54
CA ILE A 18 20.67 -7.53 6.05
C ILE A 18 20.21 -6.35 6.91
N VAL A 19 19.63 -5.34 6.28
CA VAL A 19 18.96 -4.21 6.95
C VAL A 19 17.58 -4.03 6.32
N GLU A 20 16.54 -4.20 7.13
CA GLU A 20 15.15 -4.10 6.70
C GLU A 20 14.86 -4.91 5.42
N GLY A 21 15.26 -6.17 5.43
CA GLY A 21 15.06 -7.11 4.33
C GLY A 21 16.00 -6.94 3.11
N GLN A 22 16.89 -5.94 3.11
CA GLN A 22 17.77 -5.66 1.97
C GLN A 22 19.24 -6.00 2.27
N PRO A 23 19.99 -6.60 1.33
CA PRO A 23 21.43 -6.77 1.42
C PRO A 23 22.13 -5.43 1.61
N ALA A 24 22.84 -5.27 2.74
CA ALA A 24 23.49 -4.00 3.11
C ALA A 24 24.99 -4.13 3.30
N PHE A 25 25.43 -5.21 3.95
CA PHE A 25 26.83 -5.45 4.29
C PHE A 25 27.29 -6.85 3.86
N GLY A 26 28.58 -7.02 3.65
CA GLY A 26 29.19 -8.33 3.57
C GLY A 26 29.17 -9.02 4.94
N GLU A 27 28.85 -10.33 4.98
CA GLU A 27 28.90 -11.10 6.22
C GLU A 27 30.33 -11.12 6.77
N ASN A 28 30.49 -11.10 8.09
CA ASN A 28 31.77 -11.13 8.77
C ASN A 28 32.74 -9.99 8.40
N THR A 29 32.21 -8.79 8.05
CA THR A 29 33.04 -7.61 7.71
C THR A 29 33.05 -6.55 8.81
N MET A 30 34.08 -5.71 8.81
CA MET A 30 34.17 -4.61 9.77
C MET A 30 33.04 -3.57 9.61
N ALA A 31 32.47 -3.38 8.41
CA ALA A 31 31.34 -2.50 8.21
C ALA A 31 30.07 -3.05 8.88
N ALA A 32 29.80 -4.35 8.74
CA ALA A 32 28.70 -5.01 9.41
C ALA A 32 28.83 -4.89 10.95
N PHE A 33 30.00 -5.19 11.50
CA PHE A 33 30.24 -5.09 12.94
C PHE A 33 30.12 -3.66 13.49
N ARG A 34 30.60 -2.64 12.75
CA ARG A 34 30.43 -1.24 13.15
C ARG A 34 28.93 -0.86 13.21
N ASN A 35 28.18 -1.22 12.19
CA ASN A 35 26.73 -0.95 12.16
C ASN A 35 26.01 -1.63 13.33
N ALA A 36 26.31 -2.91 13.58
CA ALA A 36 25.69 -3.66 14.67
C ALA A 36 26.05 -3.08 16.06
N ALA A 37 27.32 -2.70 16.27
CA ALA A 37 27.77 -2.09 17.52
C ALA A 37 27.15 -0.71 17.75
N GLU A 38 27.05 0.15 16.73
CA GLU A 38 26.37 1.46 16.80
C GLU A 38 24.90 1.33 17.17
N LEU A 39 24.26 0.24 16.74
CA LEU A 39 22.86 -0.06 17.06
C LEU A 39 22.69 -0.81 18.40
N GLY A 40 23.79 -1.18 19.06
CA GLY A 40 23.80 -1.84 20.38
C GLY A 40 23.47 -3.32 20.34
N PHE A 41 23.69 -4.01 19.23
CA PHE A 41 23.53 -5.46 19.10
C PHE A 41 24.76 -6.21 19.59
N VAL A 42 24.57 -7.47 20.00
CA VAL A 42 25.67 -8.43 20.22
C VAL A 42 26.24 -8.77 18.85
N LEU A 43 27.59 -8.71 18.72
CA LEU A 43 28.26 -9.04 17.46
C LEU A 43 28.47 -10.54 17.40
N GLU A 44 27.79 -11.22 16.53
CA GLU A 44 28.05 -12.63 16.26
C GLU A 44 28.97 -12.75 15.06
N LEU A 45 29.97 -13.68 15.17
CA LEU A 45 31.00 -13.88 14.17
C LEU A 45 31.56 -15.31 14.17
N ASP A 46 32.06 -15.74 13.00
CA ASP A 46 32.65 -17.04 12.78
C ASP A 46 34.17 -16.94 12.61
N VAL A 47 34.93 -17.87 13.21
CA VAL A 47 36.40 -17.87 13.14
C VAL A 47 36.90 -19.13 12.47
N LYS A 48 37.80 -18.96 11.48
CA LYS A 48 38.61 -19.98 10.83
C LYS A 48 40.12 -19.69 11.07
N LEU A 49 41.01 -20.67 10.80
CA LEU A 49 42.45 -20.45 10.84
C LEU A 49 43.04 -20.33 9.42
N SER A 50 43.99 -19.42 9.28
CA SER A 50 44.86 -19.33 8.11
C SER A 50 45.91 -20.43 8.11
N ALA A 51 46.66 -20.58 7.01
CA ALA A 51 47.76 -21.57 6.87
C ALA A 51 48.90 -21.36 7.90
N ASP A 52 49.12 -20.16 8.37
CA ASP A 52 50.11 -19.78 9.38
C ASP A 52 49.50 -19.71 10.81
N GLY A 53 48.26 -20.21 10.98
CA GLY A 53 47.63 -20.37 12.31
C GLY A 53 47.01 -19.07 12.87
N VAL A 54 46.86 -18.00 12.07
CA VAL A 54 46.25 -16.76 12.52
C VAL A 54 44.73 -16.90 12.44
N PRO A 55 43.97 -16.57 13.50
CA PRO A 55 42.48 -16.54 13.45
C PRO A 55 41.96 -15.42 12.54
N VAL A 56 41.14 -15.79 11.55
CA VAL A 56 40.48 -14.88 10.60
C VAL A 56 38.95 -15.02 10.69
N VAL A 57 38.23 -13.96 10.45
CA VAL A 57 36.78 -13.96 10.61
C VAL A 57 36.10 -14.34 9.27
N MET A 58 35.67 -15.61 9.22
CA MET A 58 35.16 -16.26 8.03
C MET A 58 34.27 -17.44 8.39
N HIS A 59 33.14 -17.62 7.72
CA HIS A 59 32.22 -18.74 7.99
C HIS A 59 32.66 -20.02 7.27
N ASP A 60 32.85 -19.94 5.96
CA ASP A 60 33.08 -21.10 5.10
C ASP A 60 34.53 -21.59 5.18
N THR A 61 34.75 -22.85 4.89
CA THR A 61 36.11 -23.42 4.74
C THR A 61 36.79 -22.92 3.46
N THR A 62 36.04 -22.35 2.53
CA THR A 62 36.56 -21.82 1.26
C THR A 62 36.17 -20.36 1.06
N LEU A 63 36.92 -19.66 0.19
CA LEU A 63 36.74 -18.23 -0.11
C LEU A 63 35.69 -17.94 -1.19
N ASP A 64 35.27 -18.98 -1.93
CA ASP A 64 34.62 -18.89 -3.22
C ASP A 64 33.21 -18.24 -3.20
N ARG A 65 32.50 -18.25 -2.06
CA ARG A 65 31.12 -17.79 -1.96
C ARG A 65 31.00 -16.27 -1.74
N THR A 66 31.88 -15.72 -0.92
CA THR A 66 31.72 -14.36 -0.41
C THR A 66 32.84 -13.41 -0.79
N THR A 67 33.90 -13.92 -1.46
CA THR A 67 35.06 -13.11 -1.79
C THR A 67 35.48 -13.25 -3.24
N ASP A 68 36.30 -12.32 -3.71
CA ASP A 68 36.95 -12.34 -5.04
C ASP A 68 38.10 -13.38 -5.15
N CYS A 69 38.43 -14.08 -4.04
CA CYS A 69 39.40 -15.15 -3.98
C CYS A 69 38.75 -16.52 -4.10
N THR A 70 39.56 -17.55 -4.30
CA THR A 70 39.13 -18.96 -4.39
C THR A 70 40.02 -19.91 -3.56
N GLY A 71 39.45 -21.07 -3.21
CA GLY A 71 40.16 -22.14 -2.53
C GLY A 71 40.03 -22.09 -1.00
N GLN A 72 40.73 -23.02 -0.32
CA GLN A 72 40.65 -23.22 1.15
C GLN A 72 41.26 -22.06 1.93
N VAL A 73 40.57 -21.62 3.00
CA VAL A 73 41.07 -20.61 3.93
C VAL A 73 42.39 -21.02 4.56
N ASN A 74 42.46 -22.24 5.09
CA ASN A 74 43.64 -22.79 5.74
C ASN A 74 44.80 -23.17 4.78
N ALA A 75 44.63 -22.95 3.48
CA ALA A 75 45.69 -23.09 2.48
C ALA A 75 46.42 -21.78 2.16
N LYS A 76 45.95 -20.65 2.73
CA LYS A 76 46.52 -19.30 2.54
C LYS A 76 46.97 -18.73 3.87
N THR A 77 48.09 -18.01 3.86
CA THR A 77 48.55 -17.23 5.02
C THR A 77 47.65 -16.05 5.30
N ALA A 78 47.66 -15.52 6.52
CA ALA A 78 46.88 -14.34 6.87
C ALA A 78 47.20 -13.13 5.96
N SER A 79 48.45 -13.01 5.52
CA SER A 79 48.84 -11.96 4.56
C SER A 79 48.21 -12.14 3.20
N GLU A 80 48.08 -13.36 2.68
CA GLU A 80 47.40 -13.65 1.41
C GLU A 80 45.89 -13.47 1.51
N LEU A 81 45.28 -13.79 2.67
CA LEU A 81 43.87 -13.56 2.95
C LEU A 81 43.52 -12.08 3.08
N ALA A 82 44.45 -11.24 3.56
CA ALA A 82 44.29 -9.82 3.66
C ALA A 82 44.18 -9.11 2.27
N ASP A 83 44.64 -9.78 1.20
CA ASP A 83 44.48 -9.29 -0.18
C ASP A 83 43.13 -9.68 -0.79
N CYS A 84 42.43 -10.67 -0.23
CA CYS A 84 41.08 -11.07 -0.65
C CYS A 84 40.03 -10.04 -0.19
N ARG A 85 39.04 -9.82 -1.01
CA ARG A 85 37.96 -8.86 -0.74
C ARG A 85 36.62 -9.56 -0.64
N VAL A 86 35.88 -9.27 0.42
CA VAL A 86 34.47 -9.63 0.53
C VAL A 86 33.71 -8.73 -0.43
N ASP A 87 33.26 -9.30 -1.54
CA ASP A 87 32.61 -8.62 -2.66
C ASP A 87 31.13 -9.01 -2.82
N THR A 88 30.60 -9.73 -1.85
CA THR A 88 29.20 -10.15 -1.80
C THR A 88 28.56 -9.63 -0.51
N ILE A 89 27.43 -8.92 -0.66
CA ILE A 89 26.64 -8.44 0.49
C ILE A 89 25.35 -9.26 0.65
N GLY A 90 24.79 -9.28 1.87
CA GLY A 90 23.66 -10.14 2.20
C GLY A 90 24.08 -11.56 2.59
N THR A 91 23.11 -12.44 2.78
CA THR A 91 23.32 -13.84 3.22
C THR A 91 22.15 -14.74 2.81
N SER A 92 22.36 -16.08 2.89
CA SER A 92 21.31 -17.12 2.88
C SER A 92 20.23 -16.96 1.78
N GLY A 93 20.66 -16.85 0.50
CA GLY A 93 19.73 -16.78 -0.64
C GLY A 93 19.29 -15.37 -1.03
N ASN A 94 19.70 -14.35 -0.27
CA ASN A 94 19.51 -12.94 -0.57
C ASN A 94 20.87 -12.25 -0.71
N PHE A 95 21.62 -12.62 -1.75
CA PHE A 95 22.96 -12.09 -2.04
C PHE A 95 22.93 -11.09 -3.18
N LEU A 96 23.78 -10.06 -3.05
CA LEU A 96 24.11 -9.13 -4.12
C LEU A 96 25.64 -9.13 -4.32
N GLN A 97 26.09 -9.53 -5.52
CA GLN A 97 27.48 -9.42 -5.93
C GLN A 97 27.81 -7.94 -6.24
N LEU A 98 28.92 -7.46 -5.71
CA LEU A 98 29.40 -6.08 -5.90
C LEU A 98 30.43 -5.98 -7.01
N ASP A 99 30.46 -4.84 -7.69
CA ASP A 99 31.57 -4.52 -8.60
C ASP A 99 32.86 -4.26 -7.78
N PRO A 100 34.06 -4.57 -8.31
CA PRO A 100 35.34 -4.43 -7.58
C PRO A 100 35.64 -3.01 -7.09
N GLY A 101 34.98 -2.00 -7.61
CA GLY A 101 35.11 -0.58 -7.21
C GLY A 101 34.03 -0.09 -6.24
N ASP A 102 33.10 -0.95 -5.82
CA ASP A 102 32.04 -0.58 -4.86
C ASP A 102 32.69 -0.27 -3.48
N PRO A 103 32.34 0.83 -2.82
CA PRO A 103 32.91 1.21 -1.53
C PRO A 103 32.56 0.25 -0.38
N ARG A 104 31.65 -0.68 -0.58
CA ARG A 104 31.26 -1.71 0.39
C ARG A 104 32.12 -2.98 0.33
N VAL A 105 32.99 -3.08 -0.67
CA VAL A 105 33.98 -4.17 -0.79
C VAL A 105 35.06 -3.99 0.26
N GLU A 106 35.18 -4.94 1.19
CA GLU A 106 36.11 -4.88 2.33
C GLU A 106 37.05 -6.09 2.38
N PRO A 107 38.23 -5.96 3.01
CA PRO A 107 39.11 -7.12 3.27
C PRO A 107 38.50 -8.06 4.32
N ILE A 108 38.91 -9.33 4.30
CA ILE A 108 38.63 -10.28 5.40
C ILE A 108 39.32 -9.78 6.67
N PRO A 109 38.60 -9.55 7.79
CA PRO A 109 39.25 -9.12 9.03
C PRO A 109 39.92 -10.27 9.76
N THR A 110 40.97 -9.99 10.50
CA THR A 110 41.49 -10.93 11.54
C THR A 110 40.65 -10.84 12.82
N LEU A 111 40.65 -11.89 13.63
CA LEU A 111 40.00 -11.87 14.93
C LEU A 111 40.55 -10.76 15.82
N ALA A 112 41.89 -10.52 15.84
CA ALA A 112 42.51 -9.41 16.55
C ALA A 112 41.89 -8.05 16.23
N GLN A 113 41.60 -7.78 14.94
CA GLN A 113 40.98 -6.51 14.50
C GLN A 113 39.55 -6.36 15.05
N VAL A 114 38.75 -7.42 15.02
CA VAL A 114 37.37 -7.38 15.53
C VAL A 114 37.38 -7.28 17.07
N LEU A 115 38.23 -8.03 17.79
CA LEU A 115 38.38 -7.94 19.25
C LEU A 115 38.77 -6.54 19.70
N ALA A 116 39.77 -5.93 19.05
CA ALA A 116 40.20 -4.58 19.36
C ALA A 116 39.04 -3.56 19.14
N PHE A 117 38.34 -3.66 18.01
CA PHE A 117 37.20 -2.81 17.73
C PHE A 117 36.08 -3.00 18.77
N ALA A 118 35.65 -4.23 19.03
CA ALA A 118 34.55 -4.53 19.94
C ALA A 118 34.88 -4.11 21.39
N ARG A 119 36.14 -4.27 21.81
CA ARG A 119 36.63 -3.81 23.13
C ARG A 119 36.47 -2.28 23.25
N ASP A 120 36.96 -1.54 22.25
CA ASP A 120 36.94 -0.08 22.23
C ASP A 120 35.52 0.49 22.08
N ALA A 121 34.65 -0.17 21.30
CA ALA A 121 33.24 0.16 21.15
C ALA A 121 32.38 -0.21 22.38
N GLY A 122 32.92 -1.03 23.32
CA GLY A 122 32.13 -1.55 24.44
C GLY A 122 31.12 -2.62 24.06
N ALA A 123 31.25 -3.25 22.89
CA ALA A 123 30.32 -4.25 22.39
C ALA A 123 30.50 -5.62 23.07
N THR A 124 29.44 -6.43 23.09
CA THR A 124 29.46 -7.85 23.48
C THR A 124 29.65 -8.70 22.22
N LEU A 125 30.45 -9.75 22.32
CA LEU A 125 30.70 -10.71 21.24
C LEU A 125 30.02 -12.05 21.52
N ASN A 126 29.50 -12.69 20.46
CA ASN A 126 29.18 -14.11 20.37
C ASN A 126 30.07 -14.73 19.29
N LEU A 127 31.16 -15.38 19.68
CA LEU A 127 32.25 -15.88 18.84
C LEU A 127 32.06 -17.36 18.57
N GLU A 128 31.87 -17.77 17.31
CA GLU A 128 31.85 -19.18 16.93
C GLU A 128 33.24 -19.69 16.61
N ILE A 129 33.72 -20.71 17.36
CA ILE A 129 34.89 -21.52 16.98
C ILE A 129 34.40 -22.53 15.92
N LYS A 130 34.71 -22.25 14.67
CA LYS A 130 34.21 -22.96 13.46
C LYS A 130 35.11 -24.20 13.15
N ASN A 131 35.46 -24.95 14.18
CA ASN A 131 36.18 -26.22 14.08
C ASN A 131 35.17 -27.37 14.27
N VAL A 132 34.58 -27.86 13.20
CA VAL A 132 33.51 -28.84 13.22
C VAL A 132 33.92 -30.10 12.50
N PRO A 133 33.63 -31.33 13.04
CA PRO A 133 34.06 -32.59 12.46
C PRO A 133 33.66 -32.87 11.03
N THR A 134 32.68 -32.15 10.48
CA THR A 134 32.22 -32.24 9.09
C THR A 134 33.01 -31.38 8.12
N ASP A 135 33.79 -30.44 8.62
CA ASP A 135 34.52 -29.46 7.83
C ASP A 135 35.83 -30.07 7.29
N ALA A 136 36.24 -29.62 6.10
CA ALA A 136 37.47 -30.13 5.46
C ALA A 136 38.76 -29.68 6.19
N ASP A 137 38.66 -28.65 7.00
CA ASP A 137 39.75 -28.07 7.82
C ASP A 137 39.66 -28.44 9.29
N PHE A 138 38.87 -29.47 9.64
CA PHE A 138 38.70 -29.93 11.02
C PHE A 138 40.03 -30.35 11.68
N ASP A 139 40.32 -29.71 12.82
CA ASP A 139 41.41 -30.11 13.71
C ASP A 139 40.84 -30.89 14.90
N ALA A 140 41.15 -32.16 14.98
CA ALA A 140 40.74 -33.04 16.10
C ALA A 140 41.54 -32.82 17.38
N THR A 141 42.53 -31.93 17.35
CA THR A 141 43.32 -31.52 18.54
C THR A 141 42.76 -30.22 19.11
N ASP A 142 43.30 -29.79 20.25
CA ASP A 142 42.93 -28.48 20.84
C ASP A 142 43.64 -27.29 20.14
N GLY A 143 44.41 -27.54 19.06
CA GLY A 143 45.22 -26.51 18.39
C GLY A 143 44.41 -25.35 17.85
N PHE A 144 43.28 -25.66 17.20
CA PHE A 144 42.36 -24.61 16.66
C PHE A 144 41.78 -23.78 17.81
N ALA A 145 41.18 -24.42 18.81
CA ALA A 145 40.59 -23.73 19.96
C ALA A 145 41.62 -22.89 20.72
N ASN A 146 42.82 -23.41 20.94
CA ASN A 146 43.89 -22.68 21.61
C ASN A 146 44.33 -21.44 20.84
N ALA A 147 44.46 -21.50 19.51
CA ALA A 147 44.80 -20.32 18.71
C ALA A 147 43.79 -19.19 18.86
N VAL A 148 42.49 -19.52 18.90
CA VAL A 148 41.40 -18.53 19.13
C VAL A 148 41.45 -17.99 20.57
N ILE A 149 41.67 -18.87 21.56
CA ILE A 149 41.77 -18.53 22.99
C ILE A 149 42.95 -17.59 23.23
N ASP A 150 44.11 -17.90 22.66
CA ASP A 150 45.35 -17.11 22.81
C ASP A 150 45.10 -15.70 22.25
N GLU A 151 44.45 -15.57 21.07
CA GLU A 151 44.11 -14.26 20.47
C GLU A 151 43.17 -13.47 21.37
N VAL A 152 42.14 -14.11 21.96
CA VAL A 152 41.21 -13.45 22.91
C VAL A 152 41.96 -12.94 24.13
N ILE A 153 42.85 -13.74 24.72
CA ILE A 153 43.65 -13.36 25.89
C ILE A 153 44.63 -12.23 25.54
N ASP A 154 45.34 -12.33 24.42
CA ASP A 154 46.34 -11.33 23.99
C ASP A 154 45.69 -9.99 23.63
N SER A 155 44.44 -9.99 23.17
CA SER A 155 43.65 -8.76 22.89
C SER A 155 43.17 -8.03 24.15
N GLU A 156 43.33 -8.61 25.35
CA GLU A 156 42.76 -8.11 26.61
C GLU A 156 41.25 -7.88 26.53
N PHE A 157 40.52 -8.68 25.73
CA PHE A 157 39.05 -8.54 25.61
C PHE A 157 38.38 -8.94 26.93
N PRO A 158 37.40 -8.13 27.45
CA PRO A 158 36.79 -8.45 28.74
C PRO A 158 35.94 -9.73 28.66
N PRO A 159 36.29 -10.80 29.42
CA PRO A 159 35.55 -12.06 29.38
C PRO A 159 34.07 -11.93 29.71
N SER A 160 33.70 -10.96 30.56
CA SER A 160 32.28 -10.69 30.90
C SER A 160 31.43 -10.12 29.76
N ARG A 161 32.02 -9.89 28.60
CA ARG A 161 31.33 -9.47 27.35
C ARG A 161 31.57 -10.45 26.21
N LEU A 162 32.03 -11.67 26.53
CA LEU A 162 32.34 -12.72 25.58
C LEU A 162 31.41 -13.92 25.81
N ILE A 163 30.71 -14.31 24.79
CA ILE A 163 30.06 -15.62 24.66
C ILE A 163 30.85 -16.37 23.59
N VAL A 164 31.24 -17.61 23.86
CA VAL A 164 31.86 -18.46 22.84
C VAL A 164 30.94 -19.61 22.51
N GLN A 165 30.58 -19.73 21.24
CA GLN A 165 29.72 -20.80 20.77
C GLN A 165 30.46 -21.80 19.87
N SER A 166 30.03 -23.06 19.89
CA SER A 166 30.51 -24.08 18.97
C SER A 166 29.58 -25.29 18.88
N PHE A 167 29.59 -25.97 17.73
CA PHE A 167 28.99 -27.30 17.56
C PHE A 167 29.84 -28.40 18.20
N TRP A 168 31.18 -28.17 18.33
CA TRP A 168 32.12 -29.18 18.85
C TRP A 168 32.40 -28.94 20.33
N PRO A 169 31.89 -29.83 21.23
CA PRO A 169 32.03 -29.63 22.69
C PRO A 169 33.46 -29.49 23.20
N ALA A 170 34.45 -30.13 22.54
CA ALA A 170 35.84 -30.01 22.97
C ALA A 170 36.37 -28.57 22.86
N ASN A 171 35.89 -27.78 21.86
CA ASN A 171 36.23 -26.36 21.74
C ASN A 171 35.76 -25.58 22.98
N LEU A 172 34.51 -25.83 23.43
CA LEU A 172 33.93 -25.17 24.61
C LEU A 172 34.65 -25.60 25.90
N THR A 173 35.00 -26.88 26.03
CA THR A 173 35.79 -27.37 27.18
C THR A 173 37.13 -26.68 27.27
N ALA A 174 37.81 -26.42 26.15
CA ALA A 174 39.08 -25.68 26.14
C ALA A 174 38.86 -24.22 26.60
N VAL A 175 37.78 -23.55 26.14
CA VAL A 175 37.42 -22.19 26.59
C VAL A 175 37.13 -22.14 28.09
N GLU A 176 36.29 -23.03 28.62
CA GLU A 176 36.00 -23.14 30.06
C GLU A 176 37.27 -23.26 30.92
N SER A 177 38.24 -24.05 30.43
CA SER A 177 39.51 -24.24 31.11
C SER A 177 40.39 -22.99 31.10
N ALA A 178 40.41 -22.24 30.01
CA ALA A 178 41.34 -21.12 29.78
C ALA A 178 40.76 -19.76 30.17
N ILE A 179 39.45 -19.55 29.93
CA ILE A 179 38.73 -18.28 30.15
C ILE A 179 37.43 -18.55 30.95
N PRO A 180 37.48 -19.04 32.19
CA PRO A 180 36.31 -19.47 32.96
C PRO A 180 35.32 -18.32 33.33
N ALA A 181 35.58 -17.13 32.90
CA ALA A 181 34.69 -15.95 33.09
C ALA A 181 34.01 -15.50 31.79
N ALA A 182 34.21 -16.21 30.69
CA ALA A 182 33.43 -16.07 29.47
C ALA A 182 32.27 -17.06 29.53
N ASP A 183 31.11 -16.67 28.96
CA ASP A 183 29.98 -17.58 28.82
C ASP A 183 30.24 -18.55 27.65
N THR A 184 29.79 -19.79 27.77
CA THR A 184 29.87 -20.81 26.71
C THR A 184 28.46 -21.17 26.20
N SER A 185 28.33 -21.39 24.89
CA SER A 185 27.08 -21.69 24.25
C SER A 185 27.17 -22.89 23.30
N LEU A 186 26.34 -23.90 23.55
CA LEU A 186 26.29 -25.11 22.72
C LEU A 186 25.39 -24.94 21.52
N LEU A 187 25.94 -24.90 20.31
CA LEU A 187 25.21 -24.97 19.07
C LEU A 187 24.65 -26.37 18.81
N THR A 188 23.38 -26.45 18.47
CA THR A 188 22.71 -27.71 18.12
C THR A 188 21.81 -27.55 16.87
N ASN A 189 21.56 -28.67 16.17
CA ASN A 189 20.70 -28.77 15.03
C ASN A 189 19.60 -29.84 15.23
N HIS A 190 18.63 -29.87 14.31
CA HIS A 190 17.57 -30.90 14.29
C HIS A 190 18.15 -32.33 14.16
N SER A 191 19.29 -32.49 13.45
CA SER A 191 19.96 -33.77 13.26
C SER A 191 21.46 -33.60 13.34
N ASN A 192 22.13 -34.43 14.09
CA ASN A 192 23.59 -34.43 14.23
C ASN A 192 24.32 -35.27 13.17
N GLY A 193 23.59 -35.87 12.20
CA GLY A 193 24.18 -36.71 11.16
C GLY A 193 24.93 -37.98 11.69
N GLY A 194 24.65 -38.34 12.94
CA GLY A 194 25.35 -39.45 13.62
C GLY A 194 26.68 -39.06 14.28
N LEU A 195 26.97 -37.79 14.36
CA LEU A 195 28.16 -37.26 15.06
C LEU A 195 27.97 -37.27 16.60
N PRO A 196 29.03 -37.26 17.39
CA PRO A 196 28.97 -37.40 18.86
C PRO A 196 28.68 -36.07 19.58
N PHE A 197 27.75 -35.30 19.07
CA PHE A 197 27.21 -34.11 19.73
C PHE A 197 25.67 -34.08 19.69
N PRO A 198 25.01 -33.41 20.63
CA PRO A 198 23.57 -33.52 20.80
C PRO A 198 22.79 -32.81 19.67
N THR A 199 21.57 -33.28 19.43
CA THR A 199 20.55 -32.57 18.64
C THR A 199 19.85 -31.51 19.53
N ASN A 200 18.98 -30.67 18.95
CA ASN A 200 18.21 -29.68 19.70
C ASN A 200 17.57 -30.25 20.98
N ASP A 201 16.93 -31.42 20.89
CA ASP A 201 16.22 -32.03 22.03
C ASP A 201 17.18 -32.52 23.14
N GLY A 202 18.38 -32.93 22.79
CA GLY A 202 19.42 -33.36 23.74
C GLY A 202 20.31 -32.21 24.24
N GLY A 203 20.27 -31.06 23.58
CA GLY A 203 21.15 -29.92 23.85
C GLY A 203 21.07 -29.40 25.28
N PRO A 204 19.91 -29.14 25.86
CA PRO A 204 19.80 -28.59 27.22
C PRO A 204 20.45 -29.51 28.29
N ALA A 205 20.13 -30.79 28.26
CA ALA A 205 20.70 -31.74 29.23
C ALA A 205 22.21 -31.93 29.06
N PHE A 206 22.70 -31.82 27.82
CA PHE A 206 24.15 -31.89 27.55
C PHE A 206 24.87 -30.63 28.02
N ALA A 207 24.31 -29.45 27.76
CA ALA A 207 24.89 -28.18 28.19
C ALA A 207 25.01 -28.11 29.75
N ASP A 208 23.92 -28.42 30.46
CA ASP A 208 23.91 -28.46 31.92
C ASP A 208 24.96 -29.46 32.48
N ALA A 209 25.05 -30.66 31.88
CA ALA A 209 26.01 -31.67 32.33
C ALA A 209 27.48 -31.26 32.11
N ASN A 210 27.76 -30.33 31.22
CA ASN A 210 29.09 -29.83 30.93
C ASN A 210 29.35 -28.42 31.50
N GLY A 211 28.38 -27.80 32.16
CA GLY A 211 28.53 -26.51 32.85
C GLY A 211 28.43 -25.28 31.94
N TYR A 212 27.87 -25.43 30.74
CA TYR A 212 27.68 -24.30 29.83
C TYR A 212 26.50 -23.42 30.28
N GLU A 213 26.53 -22.12 29.96
CA GLU A 213 25.51 -21.15 30.34
C GLU A 213 24.37 -21.06 29.32
N TRP A 214 24.64 -21.37 28.03
CA TRP A 214 23.71 -21.20 26.92
C TRP A 214 23.56 -22.48 26.12
N VAL A 215 22.37 -22.58 25.49
CA VAL A 215 22.12 -23.48 24.37
C VAL A 215 21.58 -22.68 23.17
N SER A 216 22.17 -22.93 21.99
CA SER A 216 21.85 -22.25 20.73
C SER A 216 21.26 -23.25 19.73
N PRO A 217 19.95 -23.55 19.80
CA PRO A 217 19.31 -24.52 18.92
C PRO A 217 19.03 -23.93 17.55
N GLN A 218 19.16 -24.77 16.50
CA GLN A 218 18.62 -24.41 15.18
C GLN A 218 17.11 -24.16 15.28
N TRP A 219 16.64 -23.09 14.69
CA TRP A 219 15.20 -22.75 14.65
C TRP A 219 14.46 -23.70 13.68
N SER A 220 13.27 -24.25 14.00
CA SER A 220 12.51 -24.12 15.26
C SER A 220 12.67 -25.41 16.08
N PRO A 221 13.15 -25.33 17.31
CA PRO A 221 13.28 -26.49 18.16
C PRO A 221 11.91 -27.01 18.63
N SER A 222 11.89 -28.26 19.15
CA SER A 222 10.64 -28.77 19.74
C SER A 222 10.18 -27.88 20.90
N ALA A 223 8.87 -27.93 21.19
CA ALA A 223 8.27 -27.08 22.24
C ALA A 223 8.86 -27.32 23.64
N ALA A 224 9.54 -28.47 23.87
CA ALA A 224 10.12 -28.82 25.15
C ALA A 224 11.51 -28.20 25.39
N VAL A 225 12.24 -27.84 24.35
CA VAL A 225 13.64 -27.41 24.43
C VAL A 225 13.81 -26.18 25.35
N ILE A 226 13.05 -25.12 25.08
CA ILE A 226 13.14 -23.85 25.81
C ILE A 226 12.79 -24.03 27.29
N PRO A 227 11.62 -24.57 27.67
CA PRO A 227 11.29 -24.76 29.09
C PRO A 227 12.23 -25.77 29.80
N THR A 228 12.78 -26.74 29.06
CA THR A 228 13.80 -27.67 29.66
C THR A 228 15.09 -26.94 29.98
N ALA A 229 15.59 -26.10 29.04
CA ALA A 229 16.78 -25.29 29.26
C ALA A 229 16.61 -24.34 30.46
N HIS A 230 15.50 -23.61 30.52
CA HIS A 230 15.20 -22.74 31.66
C HIS A 230 15.07 -23.49 32.99
N GLY A 231 14.49 -24.70 32.96
CA GLY A 231 14.39 -25.57 34.14
C GLY A 231 15.75 -26.02 34.68
N LEU A 232 16.80 -26.00 33.85
CA LEU A 232 18.19 -26.29 34.18
C LEU A 232 19.03 -25.03 34.49
N GLY A 233 18.43 -23.82 34.31
CA GLY A 233 19.11 -22.55 34.55
C GLY A 233 19.91 -22.03 33.34
N LEU A 234 19.73 -22.66 32.17
CA LEU A 234 20.40 -22.27 30.93
C LEU A 234 19.64 -21.17 30.23
N GLN A 235 20.32 -20.29 29.49
CA GLN A 235 19.76 -19.35 28.57
C GLN A 235 19.62 -19.94 27.13
N VAL A 236 18.71 -19.44 26.33
CA VAL A 236 18.40 -19.98 24.99
C VAL A 236 18.51 -18.88 23.93
N VAL A 237 19.38 -19.11 22.95
CA VAL A 237 19.59 -18.22 21.81
C VAL A 237 19.51 -18.97 20.47
N PRO A 238 18.34 -19.14 19.89
CA PRO A 238 18.18 -19.86 18.61
C PRO A 238 18.77 -19.12 17.41
N TRP A 239 19.15 -19.88 16.37
CA TRP A 239 19.73 -19.43 15.10
C TRP A 239 19.09 -20.13 13.89
N THR A 240 19.02 -19.55 12.67
CA THR A 240 19.05 -18.14 12.38
C THR A 240 17.62 -17.70 12.08
N LEU A 241 17.14 -16.65 12.72
CA LEU A 241 15.77 -16.17 12.60
C LEU A 241 15.74 -14.95 11.65
N ASN A 242 15.25 -15.14 10.45
CA ASN A 242 15.35 -14.16 9.37
C ASN A 242 13.99 -13.64 8.89
N THR A 243 12.91 -14.05 9.55
CA THR A 243 11.56 -13.54 9.28
C THR A 243 10.93 -13.02 10.57
N GLU A 244 10.06 -12.03 10.44
CA GLU A 244 9.30 -11.47 11.57
C GLU A 244 8.47 -12.53 12.30
N GLY A 245 7.92 -13.50 11.56
CA GLY A 245 7.15 -14.61 12.14
C GLY A 245 8.00 -15.51 13.04
N GLU A 246 9.24 -15.85 12.63
CA GLU A 246 10.18 -16.64 13.42
C GLU A 246 10.61 -15.90 14.69
N VAL A 247 10.95 -14.61 14.57
CA VAL A 247 11.31 -13.77 15.72
C VAL A 247 10.15 -13.64 16.69
N ALA A 248 8.93 -13.38 16.20
CA ALA A 248 7.74 -13.28 17.02
C ALA A 248 7.41 -14.59 17.74
N ASP A 249 7.50 -15.75 17.04
CA ASP A 249 7.27 -17.06 17.65
C ASP A 249 8.33 -17.37 18.72
N ALA A 250 9.62 -17.11 18.44
CA ALA A 250 10.71 -17.28 19.41
C ALA A 250 10.48 -16.44 20.68
N PHE A 251 10.13 -15.16 20.50
CA PHE A 251 9.82 -14.26 21.60
C PHE A 251 8.62 -14.75 22.42
N HIS A 252 7.52 -15.17 21.77
CA HIS A 252 6.38 -15.74 22.48
C HIS A 252 6.68 -17.04 23.21
N ARG A 253 7.63 -17.84 22.72
CA ARG A 253 8.11 -19.07 23.38
C ARG A 253 9.08 -18.80 24.52
N GLY A 254 9.49 -17.53 24.73
CA GLY A 254 10.26 -17.08 25.87
C GLY A 254 11.76 -17.29 25.74
N VAL A 255 12.37 -17.22 24.54
CA VAL A 255 13.82 -17.23 24.36
C VAL A 255 14.48 -16.00 25.00
N ASP A 256 15.77 -16.15 25.42
CA ASP A 256 16.53 -15.08 26.09
C ASP A 256 17.19 -14.13 25.08
N ALA A 257 17.53 -14.63 23.89
CA ALA A 257 18.13 -13.89 22.80
C ALA A 257 17.73 -14.52 21.46
N VAL A 258 18.00 -13.83 20.34
CA VAL A 258 17.84 -14.36 18.98
C VAL A 258 19.07 -14.02 18.13
N ILE A 259 19.48 -14.92 17.23
CA ILE A 259 20.52 -14.69 16.22
C ILE A 259 19.82 -14.44 14.88
N SER A 260 20.06 -13.27 14.25
CA SER A 260 19.40 -12.86 12.99
C SER A 260 20.36 -12.18 12.02
N ASP A 261 20.18 -12.44 10.73
CA ASP A 261 20.87 -11.72 9.65
C ASP A 261 20.37 -10.27 9.54
N ASP A 262 19.11 -10.01 9.96
CA ASP A 262 18.50 -8.68 10.05
C ASP A 262 18.16 -8.32 11.51
N PRO A 263 19.18 -7.91 12.30
CA PRO A 263 18.98 -7.60 13.71
C PRO A 263 18.09 -6.37 13.95
N ALA A 264 17.98 -5.46 12.98
CA ALA A 264 17.10 -4.30 13.06
C ALA A 264 15.62 -4.73 12.98
N MET A 265 15.28 -5.62 12.04
CA MET A 265 13.97 -6.25 11.96
C MET A 265 13.64 -7.00 13.25
N ALA A 266 14.58 -7.83 13.78
CA ALA A 266 14.35 -8.57 15.00
C ALA A 266 14.04 -7.64 16.20
N ARG A 267 14.77 -6.52 16.35
CA ARG A 267 14.50 -5.51 17.39
C ARG A 267 13.10 -4.89 17.26
N ARG A 268 12.71 -4.54 16.04
CA ARG A 268 11.40 -3.98 15.75
C ARG A 268 10.26 -4.92 16.17
N VAL A 269 10.38 -6.20 15.78
CA VAL A 269 9.38 -7.22 16.12
C VAL A 269 9.27 -7.43 17.64
N ILE A 270 10.41 -7.53 18.33
CA ILE A 270 10.44 -7.68 19.80
C ILE A 270 9.83 -6.44 20.50
N ALA A 271 10.05 -5.24 19.95
CA ALA A 271 9.45 -4.01 20.48
C ALA A 271 7.94 -3.88 20.16
N GLY A 272 7.37 -4.76 19.35
CA GLY A 272 5.99 -4.65 18.87
C GLY A 272 5.79 -3.53 17.87
N GLU A 273 6.85 -3.05 17.23
CA GLU A 273 6.83 -2.02 16.22
C GLU A 273 6.50 -2.64 14.86
N SER A 274 5.56 -2.04 14.12
CA SER A 274 5.34 -2.41 12.72
C SER A 274 6.50 -1.93 11.85
N PRO A 275 6.89 -2.66 10.79
CA PRO A 275 7.89 -2.16 9.85
C PRO A 275 7.43 -0.83 9.23
N ASP A 276 8.36 0.08 9.01
CA ASP A 276 8.09 1.21 8.14
C ASP A 276 7.73 0.66 6.75
N PRO A 277 6.65 1.15 6.12
CA PRO A 277 6.32 0.73 4.77
C PRO A 277 7.51 1.05 3.84
N PRO A 278 7.81 0.19 2.85
CA PRO A 278 8.85 0.48 1.87
C PRO A 278 8.54 1.85 1.24
N PRO A 279 9.58 2.66 0.95
CA PRO A 279 9.34 3.97 0.37
C PRO A 279 8.51 3.84 -0.90
N PRO A 280 7.45 4.64 -1.07
CA PRO A 280 6.58 4.53 -2.22
C PRO A 280 7.41 4.71 -3.52
N PRO A 281 7.11 3.97 -4.60
CA PRO A 281 7.84 4.03 -5.85
C PRO A 281 7.92 5.49 -6.34
N PRO A 282 8.98 5.87 -7.08
CA PRO A 282 9.13 7.23 -7.57
C PRO A 282 7.93 7.62 -8.45
N PRO A 283 7.54 8.91 -8.50
CA PRO A 283 6.47 9.37 -9.38
C PRO A 283 6.76 9.03 -10.84
N PRO A 284 5.74 8.64 -11.64
CA PRO A 284 5.91 8.35 -13.06
C PRO A 284 6.44 9.57 -13.83
N SER A 285 7.24 9.31 -14.83
CA SER A 285 7.76 10.36 -15.71
C SER A 285 6.67 10.91 -16.65
N ALA A 286 6.91 12.08 -17.25
CA ALA A 286 6.01 12.63 -18.27
C ALA A 286 5.84 11.68 -19.48
N ALA A 287 6.83 10.83 -19.77
CA ALA A 287 6.74 9.83 -20.83
C ALA A 287 5.81 8.68 -20.43
N ASP A 288 5.91 8.20 -19.19
CA ASP A 288 5.02 7.17 -18.65
C ASP A 288 3.59 7.66 -18.64
N CYS A 289 3.38 8.90 -18.20
CA CYS A 289 2.09 9.54 -18.22
C CYS A 289 1.53 9.75 -19.65
N ALA A 290 2.34 10.13 -20.62
CA ALA A 290 1.91 10.23 -22.02
C ALA A 290 1.50 8.88 -22.61
N ALA A 291 2.11 7.78 -22.16
CA ALA A 291 1.72 6.42 -22.57
C ALA A 291 0.42 5.95 -21.88
N ALA A 292 0.17 6.40 -20.66
CA ALA A 292 -1.01 5.99 -19.89
C ALA A 292 -2.32 6.69 -20.31
N SER A 293 -2.30 7.88 -20.98
CA SER A 293 -3.51 8.59 -21.42
C SER A 293 -3.24 9.54 -22.59
N ALA A 294 -4.24 9.77 -23.43
CA ALA A 294 -4.06 10.45 -24.73
C ALA A 294 -4.20 11.98 -24.70
N SER A 295 -4.77 12.60 -23.67
CA SER A 295 -5.02 14.07 -23.68
C SER A 295 -5.05 14.63 -22.26
N ARG A 296 -4.09 15.54 -21.96
CA ARG A 296 -3.82 15.93 -20.57
C ARG A 296 -3.61 17.43 -20.44
N THR A 297 -4.69 18.14 -20.61
CA THR A 297 -4.71 19.57 -20.29
C THR A 297 -5.38 19.73 -18.93
N ALA A 298 -4.72 20.42 -17.99
CA ALA A 298 -5.32 20.74 -16.70
C ALA A 298 -6.66 21.45 -16.90
N PRO A 299 -7.76 20.97 -16.30
CA PRO A 299 -9.07 21.56 -16.49
C PRO A 299 -9.12 22.95 -15.83
N PRO A 300 -9.91 23.89 -16.39
CA PRO A 300 -10.10 25.19 -15.77
C PRO A 300 -10.90 25.06 -14.47
N ILE A 301 -10.59 25.89 -13.47
CA ILE A 301 -11.37 25.97 -12.24
C ILE A 301 -12.75 26.57 -12.58
N ARG A 302 -13.82 25.80 -12.38
CA ARG A 302 -15.19 26.16 -12.77
C ARG A 302 -15.88 27.08 -11.77
N SER A 303 -15.61 26.90 -10.46
CA SER A 303 -16.01 27.79 -9.40
C SER A 303 -14.80 28.15 -8.57
N TYR A 304 -14.51 29.43 -8.43
CA TYR A 304 -13.37 29.91 -7.65
C TYR A 304 -13.85 30.65 -6.41
N ASP A 305 -13.35 30.23 -5.25
CA ASP A 305 -13.56 30.94 -3.99
C ASP A 305 -12.26 30.93 -3.17
N ALA A 306 -11.84 32.09 -2.72
CA ALA A 306 -10.56 32.25 -2.00
C ALA A 306 -10.68 32.00 -0.48
N ARG A 307 -11.87 31.66 0.04
CA ARG A 307 -12.04 31.38 1.47
C ARG A 307 -11.19 30.19 1.90
N PRO A 308 -10.43 30.28 3.01
CA PRO A 308 -9.64 29.14 3.49
C PRO A 308 -10.49 27.92 3.83
N SER A 309 -11.76 28.13 4.23
CA SER A 309 -12.71 27.07 4.57
C SER A 309 -13.39 26.41 3.36
N ALA A 310 -13.15 26.90 2.13
CA ALA A 310 -13.70 26.28 0.93
C ALA A 310 -12.78 25.16 0.43
N PRO A 311 -13.15 23.88 0.55
CA PRO A 311 -12.36 22.80 -0.06
C PRO A 311 -12.33 22.96 -1.58
N ARG A 312 -11.20 22.57 -2.21
CA ARG A 312 -11.11 22.40 -3.66
C ARG A 312 -11.37 20.95 -4.02
N VAL A 313 -12.36 20.74 -4.88
CA VAL A 313 -12.77 19.40 -5.31
C VAL A 313 -12.37 19.18 -6.76
N PHE A 314 -11.84 17.99 -7.03
CA PHE A 314 -11.46 17.47 -8.34
C PHE A 314 -12.32 16.23 -8.60
N ALA A 315 -13.37 16.37 -9.39
CA ALA A 315 -14.21 15.26 -9.81
C ALA A 315 -13.66 14.71 -11.13
N ILE A 316 -13.13 13.50 -11.13
CA ILE A 316 -12.45 12.88 -12.27
C ILE A 316 -13.44 12.02 -13.05
N GLN A 317 -13.58 12.27 -14.37
CA GLN A 317 -14.17 11.34 -15.32
C GLN A 317 -13.11 10.38 -15.79
N PHE A 318 -13.11 9.20 -15.19
CA PHE A 318 -12.07 8.19 -15.39
C PHE A 318 -12.42 7.29 -16.57
N LYS A 319 -11.51 7.14 -17.53
CA LYS A 319 -11.67 6.18 -18.62
C LYS A 319 -10.98 4.86 -18.25
N GLN A 320 -11.81 3.81 -18.09
CA GLN A 320 -11.31 2.48 -17.82
C GLN A 320 -10.78 1.82 -19.10
N GLU A 321 -9.56 1.27 -19.05
CA GLU A 321 -8.95 0.50 -20.14
C GLU A 321 -8.16 -0.67 -19.57
N LEU A 322 -8.19 -1.83 -20.26
CA LEU A 322 -7.55 -3.06 -19.79
C LEU A 322 -6.04 -2.96 -19.60
N ARG A 323 -5.37 -2.10 -20.37
CA ARG A 323 -3.93 -1.86 -20.26
C ARG A 323 -3.51 -1.28 -18.91
N HIS A 324 -4.43 -0.61 -18.23
CA HIS A 324 -4.19 0.00 -16.91
C HIS A 324 -4.23 -1.00 -15.76
N VAL A 325 -4.66 -2.24 -16.00
CA VAL A 325 -4.76 -3.29 -14.97
C VAL A 325 -3.92 -4.53 -15.32
N THR A 326 -2.93 -4.38 -16.19
CA THR A 326 -2.02 -5.49 -16.53
C THR A 326 -1.09 -5.83 -15.38
N THR A 327 -0.66 -4.82 -14.61
CA THR A 327 0.17 -4.93 -13.41
C THR A 327 -0.28 -3.92 -12.35
N TYR A 328 0.13 -4.09 -11.10
CA TYR A 328 -0.09 -3.12 -10.02
C TYR A 328 0.49 -1.74 -10.37
N GLU A 329 1.69 -1.73 -10.95
CA GLU A 329 2.36 -0.51 -11.38
C GLU A 329 1.59 0.21 -12.50
N ALA A 330 1.01 -0.53 -13.45
CA ALA A 330 0.21 0.07 -14.54
C ALA A 330 -1.02 0.82 -13.99
N PHE A 331 -1.73 0.23 -13.01
CA PHE A 331 -2.86 0.89 -12.36
C PHE A 331 -2.42 2.11 -11.56
N ARG A 332 -1.37 1.96 -10.74
CA ARG A 332 -0.78 3.06 -9.98
C ARG A 332 -0.35 4.20 -10.88
N THR A 333 0.42 3.92 -11.93
CA THR A 333 0.88 4.90 -12.92
C THR A 333 -0.31 5.65 -13.55
N LYS A 334 -1.38 4.96 -13.91
CA LYS A 334 -2.58 5.58 -14.46
C LYS A 334 -3.19 6.59 -13.49
N VAL A 335 -3.46 6.18 -12.25
CA VAL A 335 -4.09 7.05 -11.23
C VAL A 335 -3.18 8.21 -10.86
N GLU A 336 -1.88 7.94 -10.63
CA GLU A 336 -0.91 8.97 -10.26
C GLU A 336 -0.74 10.01 -11.37
N CYS A 337 -0.75 9.58 -12.63
CA CYS A 337 -0.71 10.49 -13.77
C CYS A 337 -1.93 11.41 -13.85
N LEU A 338 -3.14 10.93 -13.52
CA LEU A 338 -4.31 11.78 -13.43
C LEU A 338 -4.17 12.84 -12.34
N ILE A 339 -3.59 12.47 -11.21
CA ILE A 339 -3.30 13.42 -10.12
C ILE A 339 -2.27 14.46 -10.58
N GLN A 340 -1.16 14.05 -11.22
CA GLN A 340 -0.14 14.96 -11.72
C GLN A 340 -0.68 15.95 -12.76
N ASP A 341 -1.55 15.50 -13.67
CA ASP A 341 -2.03 16.32 -14.78
C ASP A 341 -3.26 17.16 -14.44
N TYR A 342 -4.17 16.63 -13.63
CA TYR A 342 -5.45 17.31 -13.35
C TYR A 342 -5.50 17.96 -11.97
N VAL A 343 -4.81 17.41 -10.97
CA VAL A 343 -4.90 17.89 -9.59
C VAL A 343 -3.76 18.85 -9.27
N VAL A 344 -2.52 18.39 -9.39
CA VAL A 344 -1.33 19.15 -8.98
C VAL A 344 -1.27 20.58 -9.57
N PRO A 345 -1.55 20.82 -10.87
CA PRO A 345 -1.47 22.16 -11.43
C PRO A 345 -2.49 23.16 -10.86
N SER A 346 -3.55 22.65 -10.23
CA SER A 346 -4.68 23.44 -9.74
C SER A 346 -4.92 23.29 -8.24
N MET A 347 -4.01 22.65 -7.49
CA MET A 347 -4.16 22.51 -6.03
C MET A 347 -4.29 23.86 -5.34
N ALA A 348 -5.18 23.91 -4.34
CA ALA A 348 -5.34 25.08 -3.48
C ALA A 348 -4.35 24.98 -2.30
N GLU A 349 -3.51 26.00 -2.14
CA GLU A 349 -2.56 26.07 -1.02
C GLU A 349 -3.27 26.39 0.30
N GLY A 350 -2.91 25.70 1.38
CA GLY A 350 -3.37 25.97 2.75
C GLY A 350 -4.82 25.57 3.06
N ARG A 351 -5.46 24.77 2.20
CA ARG A 351 -6.81 24.23 2.40
C ARG A 351 -6.97 22.83 1.78
N PRO A 352 -7.98 22.05 2.18
CA PRO A 352 -8.16 20.69 1.68
C PRO A 352 -8.39 20.65 0.17
N ASN A 353 -7.71 19.71 -0.50
CA ASN A 353 -7.91 19.30 -1.87
C ASN A 353 -8.51 17.89 -1.85
N VAL A 354 -9.68 17.70 -2.48
CA VAL A 354 -10.42 16.44 -2.48
C VAL A 354 -10.53 15.90 -3.90
N VAL A 355 -9.99 14.72 -4.14
CA VAL A 355 -10.02 14.03 -5.44
C VAL A 355 -11.09 12.96 -5.36
N ALA A 356 -12.13 13.11 -6.19
CA ALA A 356 -13.23 12.16 -6.26
C ALA A 356 -13.12 11.32 -7.53
N LEU A 357 -13.04 10.00 -7.36
CA LEU A 357 -13.06 9.01 -8.43
C LEU A 357 -14.36 8.21 -8.36
N ASN A 358 -14.65 7.50 -9.45
CA ASN A 358 -15.92 6.82 -9.68
C ASN A 358 -16.11 5.56 -8.83
N GLU A 359 -17.36 5.08 -8.82
CA GLU A 359 -17.72 3.74 -8.30
C GLU A 359 -16.91 2.66 -8.99
N ASP A 360 -16.58 1.60 -8.26
CA ASP A 360 -15.86 0.43 -8.76
C ASP A 360 -14.49 0.73 -9.41
N ILE A 361 -13.86 1.86 -9.07
CA ILE A 361 -12.51 2.22 -9.57
C ILE A 361 -11.48 1.12 -9.26
N GLY A 362 -11.64 0.40 -8.15
CA GLY A 362 -10.78 -0.71 -7.75
C GLY A 362 -11.12 -2.04 -8.42
N LEU A 363 -12.33 -2.21 -8.96
CA LEU A 363 -12.86 -3.50 -9.38
C LEU A 363 -11.97 -4.21 -10.41
N MET A 364 -11.51 -3.48 -11.42
CA MET A 364 -10.70 -4.06 -12.49
C MET A 364 -9.32 -4.52 -12.03
N THR A 365 -8.85 -4.12 -10.84
CA THR A 365 -7.58 -4.64 -10.30
C THR A 365 -7.63 -6.14 -9.99
N ILE A 366 -8.83 -6.76 -9.88
CA ILE A 366 -8.98 -8.22 -9.80
C ILE A 366 -8.38 -8.92 -11.03
N ALA A 367 -8.31 -8.24 -12.16
CA ALA A 367 -7.76 -8.74 -13.41
C ALA A 367 -6.25 -8.46 -13.56
N THR A 368 -5.53 -8.12 -12.49
CA THR A 368 -4.09 -7.86 -12.52
C THR A 368 -3.27 -9.15 -12.67
N GLY A 369 -2.10 -9.06 -13.26
CA GLY A 369 -1.10 -10.13 -13.33
C GLY A 369 -1.53 -11.36 -14.14
N SER A 370 -0.91 -12.50 -13.84
CA SER A 370 -1.17 -13.79 -14.49
C SER A 370 -2.56 -14.32 -14.15
N ARG A 371 -3.05 -14.12 -12.92
CA ARG A 371 -4.40 -14.52 -12.50
C ARG A 371 -5.49 -13.81 -13.32
N GLY A 372 -5.24 -12.55 -13.73
CA GLY A 372 -6.19 -11.77 -14.53
C GLY A 372 -6.08 -11.96 -16.04
N ALA A 373 -5.06 -12.66 -16.54
CA ALA A 373 -4.74 -12.69 -17.97
C ALA A 373 -5.89 -13.19 -18.87
N GLN A 374 -6.57 -14.27 -18.46
CA GLN A 374 -7.70 -14.81 -19.24
C GLN A 374 -8.93 -13.89 -19.18
N ALA A 375 -9.21 -13.28 -18.03
CA ALA A 375 -10.30 -12.30 -17.88
C ALA A 375 -10.04 -11.09 -18.80
N ARG A 376 -8.82 -10.55 -18.80
CA ARG A 376 -8.45 -9.44 -19.71
C ARG A 376 -8.60 -9.82 -21.18
N ALA A 377 -8.25 -11.06 -21.55
CA ALA A 377 -8.44 -11.53 -22.92
C ALA A 377 -9.93 -11.54 -23.32
N ILE A 378 -10.83 -12.02 -22.44
CA ILE A 378 -12.28 -12.03 -22.67
C ILE A 378 -12.86 -10.62 -22.69
N PHE A 379 -12.41 -9.73 -21.81
CA PHE A 379 -12.82 -8.32 -21.85
C PHE A 379 -12.39 -7.61 -23.13
N GLY A 380 -11.22 -8.00 -23.69
CA GLY A 380 -10.74 -7.48 -24.98
C GLY A 380 -11.43 -8.11 -26.21
N ASP A 381 -11.90 -9.36 -26.08
CA ASP A 381 -12.60 -10.10 -27.13
C ASP A 381 -13.70 -10.99 -26.51
N PRO A 382 -14.93 -10.48 -26.38
CA PRO A 382 -16.06 -11.22 -25.81
C PRO A 382 -16.38 -12.55 -26.52
N SER A 383 -15.93 -12.73 -27.76
CA SER A 383 -16.12 -13.99 -28.50
C SER A 383 -15.36 -15.17 -27.90
N LEU A 384 -14.35 -14.90 -27.06
CA LEU A 384 -13.61 -15.91 -26.30
C LEU A 384 -14.38 -16.46 -25.09
N SER A 385 -15.53 -15.84 -24.75
CA SER A 385 -16.40 -16.33 -23.69
C SER A 385 -17.13 -17.60 -24.11
N PRO A 386 -17.21 -18.63 -23.25
CA PRO A 386 -18.10 -19.74 -23.50
C PRO A 386 -19.56 -19.26 -23.56
N SER A 387 -20.41 -19.97 -24.31
CA SER A 387 -21.83 -19.66 -24.42
C SER A 387 -22.46 -19.51 -23.02
N CYS A 388 -23.03 -18.35 -22.72
CA CYS A 388 -23.56 -18.04 -21.42
C CYS A 388 -25.06 -18.39 -21.30
N PRO A 389 -25.53 -18.86 -20.15
CA PRO A 389 -26.94 -18.88 -19.86
C PRO A 389 -27.48 -17.46 -19.72
N GLN A 390 -28.77 -17.27 -20.04
CA GLN A 390 -29.45 -15.96 -19.92
C GLN A 390 -29.59 -15.58 -18.41
N LEU A 391 -28.60 -14.88 -17.87
CA LEU A 391 -28.57 -14.41 -16.48
C LEU A 391 -28.80 -12.90 -16.34
N GLY A 392 -29.14 -12.19 -17.42
CA GLY A 392 -29.31 -10.74 -17.42
C GLY A 392 -28.01 -9.95 -17.34
N VAL A 393 -26.86 -10.61 -17.52
CA VAL A 393 -25.52 -10.02 -17.57
C VAL A 393 -24.91 -10.37 -18.93
N PRO A 394 -24.16 -9.46 -19.59
CA PRO A 394 -23.50 -9.74 -20.86
C PRO A 394 -22.57 -10.96 -20.81
N CYS A 395 -22.47 -11.65 -21.92
CA CYS A 395 -21.66 -12.85 -22.03
C CYS A 395 -20.17 -12.64 -21.80
N GLY A 396 -19.61 -11.57 -22.31
CA GLY A 396 -18.21 -11.21 -22.12
C GLY A 396 -17.89 -10.95 -20.65
N THR A 397 -18.71 -10.17 -19.99
CA THR A 397 -18.57 -9.87 -18.55
C THR A 397 -18.71 -11.12 -17.69
N LEU A 398 -19.71 -11.97 -17.97
CA LEU A 398 -19.92 -13.23 -17.26
C LEU A 398 -18.77 -14.22 -17.48
N GLY A 399 -18.25 -14.29 -18.71
CA GLY A 399 -17.10 -15.12 -19.04
C GLY A 399 -15.82 -14.66 -18.33
N ALA A 400 -15.59 -13.37 -18.25
CA ALA A 400 -14.46 -12.78 -17.53
C ALA A 400 -14.55 -13.06 -16.01
N LEU A 401 -15.74 -12.95 -15.41
CA LEU A 401 -15.96 -13.30 -14.00
C LEU A 401 -15.70 -14.81 -13.77
N GLY A 402 -16.13 -15.67 -14.69
CA GLY A 402 -15.83 -17.10 -14.65
C GLY A 402 -14.32 -17.40 -14.71
N ALA A 403 -13.59 -16.68 -15.57
CA ALA A 403 -12.13 -16.81 -15.70
C ALA A 403 -11.41 -16.36 -14.41
N VAL A 404 -11.82 -15.26 -13.81
CA VAL A 404 -11.32 -14.80 -12.50
C VAL A 404 -11.61 -15.85 -11.42
N THR A 405 -12.83 -16.34 -11.34
CA THR A 405 -13.23 -17.36 -10.35
C THR A 405 -12.35 -18.62 -10.47
N ALA A 406 -12.03 -19.04 -11.68
CA ALA A 406 -11.16 -20.19 -11.91
C ALA A 406 -9.71 -19.89 -11.49
N ALA A 407 -9.19 -18.71 -11.81
CA ALA A 407 -7.82 -18.29 -11.48
C ALA A 407 -7.57 -18.17 -9.97
N TYR A 408 -8.58 -17.73 -9.21
CA TYR A 408 -8.53 -17.65 -7.74
C TYR A 408 -9.06 -18.90 -7.03
N GLY A 409 -9.22 -20.04 -7.76
CA GLY A 409 -9.79 -21.28 -7.25
C GLY A 409 -9.22 -21.78 -5.92
N PRO A 410 -7.87 -21.87 -5.74
CA PRO A 410 -7.27 -22.29 -4.47
C PRO A 410 -7.64 -21.39 -3.29
N GLN A 411 -7.63 -20.08 -3.47
CA GLN A 411 -7.97 -19.09 -2.46
C GLN A 411 -9.47 -19.16 -2.12
N ALA A 412 -10.34 -19.26 -3.12
CA ALA A 412 -11.77 -19.43 -2.95
C ALA A 412 -12.09 -20.71 -2.16
N ALA A 413 -11.43 -21.83 -2.47
CA ALA A 413 -11.60 -23.08 -1.77
C ALA A 413 -11.18 -22.99 -0.28
N ALA A 414 -10.10 -22.29 0.01
CA ALA A 414 -9.65 -22.05 1.39
C ALA A 414 -10.67 -21.23 2.18
N TYR A 415 -11.21 -20.16 1.58
CA TYR A 415 -12.27 -19.36 2.22
C TYR A 415 -13.58 -20.15 2.37
N GLN A 416 -13.95 -20.99 1.39
CA GLN A 416 -15.09 -21.88 1.53
C GLN A 416 -14.92 -22.86 2.70
N GLY A 417 -13.70 -23.37 2.93
CA GLY A 417 -13.38 -24.17 4.11
C GLY A 417 -13.49 -23.38 5.42
N ARG A 418 -13.02 -22.13 5.42
CA ARG A 418 -13.06 -21.23 6.60
C ARG A 418 -14.49 -20.78 6.94
N TYR A 419 -15.30 -20.47 5.94
CA TYR A 419 -16.64 -19.91 6.05
C TYR A 419 -17.73 -20.88 5.58
N ALA A 420 -17.57 -22.18 5.84
CA ALA A 420 -18.44 -23.24 5.35
C ALA A 420 -19.94 -22.93 5.59
N GLY A 421 -20.72 -22.93 4.52
CA GLY A 421 -22.17 -22.72 4.52
C GLY A 421 -22.65 -21.26 4.57
N THR A 422 -21.75 -20.27 4.60
CA THR A 422 -22.10 -18.84 4.59
C THR A 422 -21.57 -18.09 3.38
N MET A 423 -20.57 -18.62 2.70
CA MET A 423 -19.96 -18.00 1.53
C MET A 423 -20.83 -18.15 0.29
N GLN A 424 -21.07 -17.04 -0.41
CA GLN A 424 -21.88 -17.03 -1.63
C GLN A 424 -21.03 -17.46 -2.84
N PRO A 425 -21.55 -18.33 -3.73
CA PRO A 425 -20.74 -18.87 -4.82
C PRO A 425 -20.20 -17.82 -5.81
N VAL A 426 -21.03 -16.85 -6.21
CA VAL A 426 -20.65 -15.87 -7.25
C VAL A 426 -19.69 -14.82 -6.68
N SER A 427 -19.95 -14.30 -5.48
CA SER A 427 -19.07 -13.31 -4.84
C SER A 427 -17.78 -13.92 -4.28
N SER A 428 -17.62 -15.24 -4.29
CA SER A 428 -16.42 -15.92 -3.77
C SER A 428 -15.12 -15.49 -4.45
N ALA A 429 -15.17 -15.08 -5.73
CA ALA A 429 -14.02 -14.56 -6.46
C ALA A 429 -13.51 -13.24 -5.86
N PHE A 430 -14.41 -12.37 -5.41
CA PHE A 430 -14.06 -11.10 -4.77
C PHE A 430 -13.42 -11.33 -3.39
N VAL A 431 -13.96 -12.28 -2.60
CA VAL A 431 -13.35 -12.67 -1.32
C VAL A 431 -11.94 -13.22 -1.55
N ALA A 432 -11.77 -14.06 -2.59
CA ALA A 432 -10.49 -14.67 -2.93
C ALA A 432 -9.45 -13.65 -3.43
N ALA A 433 -9.90 -12.55 -4.02
CA ALA A 433 -9.05 -11.48 -4.53
C ALA A 433 -8.69 -10.40 -3.48
N THR A 434 -8.99 -10.61 -2.20
CA THR A 434 -8.80 -9.60 -1.14
C THR A 434 -7.38 -9.04 -1.11
N ASP A 435 -6.33 -9.87 -1.24
CA ASP A 435 -4.94 -9.39 -1.28
C ASP A 435 -4.68 -8.53 -2.52
N THR A 436 -5.17 -8.95 -3.68
CA THR A 436 -5.03 -8.21 -4.94
C THR A 436 -5.68 -6.84 -4.87
N PHE A 437 -6.89 -6.74 -4.30
CA PHE A 437 -7.56 -5.45 -4.08
C PHE A 437 -6.80 -4.56 -3.09
N GLY A 438 -6.37 -5.13 -1.96
CA GLY A 438 -5.59 -4.40 -0.97
C GLY A 438 -4.34 -3.75 -1.57
N ARG A 439 -3.58 -4.52 -2.34
CA ARG A 439 -2.33 -4.05 -2.99
C ARG A 439 -2.57 -3.18 -4.21
N GLY A 440 -3.57 -3.52 -5.03
CA GLY A 440 -3.83 -2.85 -6.29
C GLY A 440 -4.34 -1.43 -6.11
N TRP A 441 -5.57 -1.28 -5.64
CA TRP A 441 -6.20 0.03 -5.58
C TRP A 441 -6.10 0.70 -4.21
N MET A 442 -6.28 -0.04 -3.10
CA MET A 442 -6.31 0.58 -1.77
C MET A 442 -4.95 1.13 -1.36
N GLN A 443 -3.87 0.34 -1.54
CA GLN A 443 -2.51 0.82 -1.29
C GLN A 443 -2.15 1.97 -2.21
N THR A 444 -2.56 1.92 -3.49
CA THR A 444 -2.35 3.02 -4.44
C THR A 444 -3.00 4.31 -3.94
N PHE A 445 -4.26 4.27 -3.49
CA PHE A 445 -4.97 5.46 -3.04
C PHE A 445 -4.43 5.98 -1.70
N SER A 446 -4.10 5.08 -0.79
CA SER A 446 -3.44 5.40 0.48
C SER A 446 -2.14 6.18 0.26
N ASP A 447 -1.22 5.60 -0.52
CA ASP A 447 0.09 6.21 -0.82
C ASP A 447 -0.03 7.54 -1.58
N LEU A 448 -0.97 7.65 -2.53
CA LEU A 448 -1.13 8.87 -3.32
C LEU A 448 -1.77 10.00 -2.52
N ALA A 449 -2.69 9.68 -1.60
CA ALA A 449 -3.25 10.66 -0.68
C ALA A 449 -2.16 11.28 0.21
N GLU A 450 -1.29 10.47 0.78
CA GLU A 450 -0.14 10.91 1.58
C GLU A 450 0.88 11.68 0.73
N ARG A 451 1.32 11.09 -0.39
CA ARG A 451 2.35 11.67 -1.26
C ARG A 451 2.02 13.07 -1.74
N TYR A 452 0.78 13.29 -2.15
CA TYR A 452 0.32 14.58 -2.72
C TYR A 452 -0.35 15.49 -1.69
N GLY A 453 -0.52 15.06 -0.45
CA GLY A 453 -1.18 15.84 0.59
C GLY A 453 -2.65 16.14 0.27
N VAL A 454 -3.37 15.18 -0.28
CA VAL A 454 -4.76 15.32 -0.75
C VAL A 454 -5.67 14.29 -0.09
N TYR A 455 -6.98 14.54 -0.13
CA TYR A 455 -7.98 13.51 0.14
C TYR A 455 -8.33 12.81 -1.18
N ILE A 456 -8.38 11.48 -1.20
CA ILE A 456 -8.78 10.68 -2.37
C ILE A 456 -9.93 9.76 -1.97
N LEU A 457 -10.96 9.68 -2.79
CA LEU A 457 -12.07 8.75 -2.59
C LEU A 457 -12.37 7.93 -3.85
N GLY A 458 -12.89 6.74 -3.62
CA GLY A 458 -13.39 5.80 -4.64
C GLY A 458 -13.91 4.54 -3.98
N SER A 459 -14.56 3.67 -4.72
CA SER A 459 -15.18 2.45 -4.20
C SER A 459 -14.75 1.18 -4.92
N ASN A 460 -15.08 0.05 -4.31
CA ASN A 460 -14.84 -1.28 -4.87
C ASN A 460 -15.75 -2.32 -4.20
N ASN A 461 -15.91 -3.45 -4.88
CA ASN A 461 -16.56 -4.65 -4.36
C ASN A 461 -15.57 -5.52 -3.61
N GLN A 462 -15.55 -5.47 -2.28
CA GLN A 462 -14.56 -6.18 -1.47
C GLN A 462 -15.07 -6.65 -0.12
N SER A 463 -14.34 -7.59 0.48
CA SER A 463 -14.56 -8.03 1.85
C SER A 463 -13.72 -7.22 2.83
N PRO A 464 -14.19 -6.99 4.06
CA PRO A 464 -13.35 -6.54 5.16
C PRO A 464 -12.18 -7.50 5.37
N PHE A 465 -11.02 -6.97 5.73
CA PHE A 465 -9.80 -7.77 5.81
C PHE A 465 -8.91 -7.34 6.98
N ARG A 466 -7.98 -8.22 7.31
CA ARG A 466 -6.84 -7.97 8.17
C ARG A 466 -5.53 -8.17 7.41
N GLU A 467 -4.48 -7.59 7.87
CA GLU A 467 -3.13 -7.92 7.44
C GLU A 467 -2.64 -9.16 8.22
N SER A 468 -2.00 -10.09 7.54
CA SER A 468 -1.46 -11.32 8.13
C SER A 468 -0.02 -11.53 7.70
N ARG A 469 0.82 -11.90 8.66
CA ARG A 469 2.21 -12.31 8.44
C ARG A 469 2.41 -13.81 8.61
N ASP A 470 1.33 -14.58 8.72
CA ASP A 470 1.39 -16.03 8.79
C ASP A 470 1.94 -16.60 7.47
N PRO A 471 3.09 -17.34 7.49
CA PRO A 471 3.69 -17.88 6.28
C PRO A 471 2.76 -18.78 5.46
N SER A 472 1.85 -19.49 6.13
CA SER A 472 0.88 -20.35 5.44
C SER A 472 -0.20 -19.54 4.72
N GLU A 473 -0.63 -18.41 5.29
CA GLU A 473 -1.56 -17.49 4.64
C GLU A 473 -0.86 -16.71 3.52
N ILE A 474 0.39 -16.28 3.72
CA ILE A 474 1.20 -15.65 2.66
C ILE A 474 1.35 -16.61 1.48
N ALA A 475 1.78 -17.84 1.71
CA ALA A 475 1.96 -18.84 0.64
C ALA A 475 0.66 -19.15 -0.13
N LEU A 476 -0.50 -19.03 0.53
CA LEU A 476 -1.79 -19.32 -0.07
C LEU A 476 -2.41 -18.13 -0.81
N PHE A 477 -2.39 -16.94 -0.19
CA PHE A 477 -3.18 -15.80 -0.65
C PHE A 477 -2.36 -14.77 -1.45
N ALA A 478 -1.04 -14.69 -1.26
CA ALA A 478 -0.20 -13.71 -1.95
C ALA A 478 -0.29 -13.86 -3.48
N ASP A 479 -0.16 -12.74 -4.17
CA ASP A 479 -0.13 -12.73 -5.62
C ASP A 479 1.21 -13.31 -6.13
N PRO A 480 1.20 -14.32 -7.06
CA PRO A 480 2.41 -14.91 -7.58
C PRO A 480 3.25 -13.96 -8.44
N ASP A 481 2.66 -12.86 -8.93
CA ASP A 481 3.33 -11.91 -9.82
C ASP A 481 4.01 -10.76 -9.06
N LEU A 482 4.07 -10.82 -7.72
CA LEU A 482 4.85 -9.88 -6.94
C LEU A 482 6.35 -10.07 -7.21
N PRO A 483 7.13 -8.99 -7.35
CA PRO A 483 8.55 -9.07 -7.70
C PRO A 483 9.42 -9.74 -6.62
N ALA A 484 8.94 -9.79 -5.39
CA ALA A 484 9.54 -10.48 -4.26
C ALA A 484 8.45 -11.12 -3.41
N ALA A 485 8.81 -12.13 -2.60
CA ALA A 485 7.88 -12.71 -1.63
C ALA A 485 7.45 -11.61 -0.64
N PRO A 486 6.15 -11.37 -0.45
CA PRO A 486 5.69 -10.32 0.44
C PRO A 486 5.85 -10.75 1.91
N GLU A 487 6.11 -9.79 2.79
CA GLU A 487 6.19 -10.00 4.23
C GLU A 487 4.82 -10.22 4.88
N SER A 488 3.76 -9.73 4.24
CA SER A 488 2.39 -9.85 4.72
C SER A 488 1.41 -10.05 3.57
N VAL A 489 0.20 -10.46 3.90
CA VAL A 489 -0.91 -10.67 2.97
C VAL A 489 -2.22 -10.15 3.56
N PHE A 490 -3.10 -9.62 2.72
CA PHE A 490 -4.42 -9.19 3.15
C PHE A 490 -5.42 -10.34 3.07
N VAL A 491 -6.01 -10.68 4.21
CA VAL A 491 -6.87 -11.86 4.36
C VAL A 491 -8.27 -11.43 4.80
N ALA A 492 -9.29 -11.84 4.05
CA ALA A 492 -10.68 -11.52 4.37
C ALA A 492 -11.07 -12.06 5.76
N THR A 493 -11.77 -11.22 6.53
CA THR A 493 -12.21 -11.52 7.90
C THR A 493 -13.65 -12.03 7.95
N GLU A 494 -14.40 -11.89 6.87
CA GLU A 494 -15.77 -12.39 6.73
C GLU A 494 -16.07 -12.78 5.27
N PRO A 495 -17.11 -13.61 5.02
CA PRO A 495 -17.45 -14.05 3.67
C PRO A 495 -18.28 -13.03 2.87
N ALA A 496 -18.72 -11.95 3.50
CA ALA A 496 -19.51 -10.90 2.89
C ALA A 496 -18.63 -10.01 1.99
N VAL A 497 -19.17 -9.62 0.84
CA VAL A 497 -18.58 -8.67 -0.09
C VAL A 497 -19.48 -7.45 -0.20
N TYR A 498 -18.94 -6.29 0.03
CA TYR A 498 -19.69 -5.02 -0.02
C TYR A 498 -19.18 -4.16 -1.17
N ASN A 499 -20.07 -3.46 -1.86
CA ASN A 499 -19.70 -2.28 -2.59
C ASN A 499 -19.46 -1.18 -1.54
N GLU A 500 -18.19 -0.79 -1.36
CA GLU A 500 -17.78 0.06 -0.25
C GLU A 500 -16.89 1.19 -0.76
N VAL A 501 -17.29 2.42 -0.44
CA VAL A 501 -16.47 3.60 -0.69
C VAL A 501 -15.53 3.84 0.47
N PHE A 502 -14.30 4.21 0.15
CA PHE A 502 -13.28 4.68 1.10
C PHE A 502 -12.83 6.07 0.73
N MET A 503 -12.45 6.84 1.75
CA MET A 503 -11.77 8.12 1.61
C MET A 503 -10.48 8.09 2.39
N TRP A 504 -9.36 8.29 1.71
CA TRP A 504 -8.03 8.39 2.32
C TRP A 504 -7.65 9.86 2.48
N GLY A 505 -6.98 10.18 3.59
CA GLY A 505 -6.45 11.50 3.88
C GLY A 505 -4.92 11.56 3.78
N PRO A 506 -4.34 12.77 3.91
CA PRO A 506 -2.89 12.97 3.79
C PRO A 506 -2.07 12.46 4.97
N ASP A 507 -2.72 12.14 6.09
CA ASP A 507 -2.06 11.75 7.34
C ASP A 507 -2.66 10.46 7.89
N ASP A 508 -1.84 9.63 8.52
CA ASP A 508 -2.29 8.45 9.24
C ASP A 508 -3.21 8.82 10.41
N VAL A 509 -4.39 8.23 10.43
CA VAL A 509 -5.37 8.38 11.52
C VAL A 509 -5.46 7.14 12.40
N ARG A 510 -4.92 6.01 11.94
CA ARG A 510 -4.84 4.72 12.65
C ARG A 510 -3.39 4.26 12.65
N LYS A 511 -2.79 4.17 13.83
CA LYS A 511 -1.41 3.63 13.97
C LYS A 511 -1.36 2.12 13.82
N GLU A 512 -2.47 1.44 14.12
CA GLU A 512 -2.62 -0.01 14.04
C GLU A 512 -3.65 -0.36 12.96
N GLY A 513 -3.46 -1.50 12.32
CA GLY A 513 -4.32 -1.99 11.26
C GLY A 513 -3.61 -2.20 9.93
N PRO A 514 -4.32 -2.76 8.93
CA PRO A 514 -3.77 -3.02 7.61
C PRO A 514 -3.18 -1.75 6.98
N LEU A 515 -2.01 -1.86 6.39
CA LEU A 515 -1.26 -0.75 5.81
C LEU A 515 -2.14 0.18 4.93
N PRO A 516 -2.95 -0.31 3.96
CA PRO A 516 -3.75 0.56 3.11
C PRO A 516 -4.93 1.23 3.81
N LEU A 517 -5.17 0.97 5.10
CA LEU A 517 -6.26 1.56 5.88
C LEU A 517 -5.78 2.55 6.95
N ARG A 518 -4.48 2.77 7.10
CA ARG A 518 -3.94 3.63 8.16
C ARG A 518 -4.38 5.08 8.04
N ASN A 519 -4.42 5.61 6.83
CA ASN A 519 -4.89 6.97 6.53
C ASN A 519 -6.31 7.01 5.94
N ALA A 520 -7.08 5.91 6.01
CA ALA A 520 -8.49 5.90 5.64
C ALA A 520 -9.32 6.64 6.71
N VAL A 521 -9.87 7.79 6.33
CA VAL A 521 -10.58 8.72 7.23
C VAL A 521 -12.09 8.48 7.26
N ALA A 522 -12.66 7.89 6.20
CA ALA A 522 -14.07 7.55 6.12
C ALA A 522 -14.28 6.31 5.24
N GLN A 523 -15.38 5.61 5.50
CA GLN A 523 -15.83 4.47 4.72
C GLN A 523 -17.36 4.38 4.77
N ASN A 524 -17.97 3.81 3.71
CA ASN A 524 -19.42 3.63 3.66
C ASN A 524 -19.75 2.40 2.80
N LYS A 525 -20.54 1.48 3.34
CA LYS A 525 -21.07 0.31 2.64
C LYS A 525 -22.40 0.64 1.99
N LYS A 526 -22.51 0.37 0.71
CA LYS A 526 -23.71 0.66 -0.10
C LYS A 526 -24.96 -0.08 0.42
N VAL A 527 -26.06 0.63 0.51
CA VAL A 527 -27.41 0.14 0.83
C VAL A 527 -28.47 1.13 0.31
N PRO A 528 -29.47 0.70 -0.49
CA PRO A 528 -29.63 -0.65 -1.05
C PRO A 528 -28.74 -0.93 -2.24
N LEU A 529 -28.57 -2.20 -2.58
CA LEU A 529 -27.89 -2.65 -3.77
C LEU A 529 -28.77 -2.51 -5.03
N THR A 530 -28.12 -2.43 -6.20
CA THR A 530 -28.78 -2.57 -7.50
C THR A 530 -29.13 -4.04 -7.78
N PRO A 531 -30.08 -4.33 -8.69
CA PRO A 531 -30.38 -5.71 -9.07
C PRO A 531 -29.17 -6.49 -9.62
N THR A 532 -28.23 -5.82 -10.25
CA THR A 532 -27.00 -6.43 -10.75
C THR A 532 -26.10 -6.87 -9.58
N GLU A 533 -25.89 -6.02 -8.61
CA GLU A 533 -25.12 -6.34 -7.42
C GLU A 533 -25.74 -7.48 -6.59
N GLU A 534 -27.06 -7.52 -6.50
CA GLU A 534 -27.78 -8.65 -5.91
C GLU A 534 -27.58 -9.94 -6.71
N THR A 535 -27.54 -9.86 -8.04
CA THR A 535 -27.30 -11.02 -8.93
C THR A 535 -25.91 -11.59 -8.74
N ILE A 536 -24.88 -10.74 -8.58
CA ILE A 536 -23.52 -11.18 -8.27
C ILE A 536 -23.28 -11.43 -6.78
N GLN A 537 -24.37 -11.43 -6.00
CA GLN A 537 -24.42 -11.84 -4.59
C GLN A 537 -23.57 -10.96 -3.66
N LEU A 538 -23.52 -9.65 -3.89
CA LEU A 538 -22.98 -8.70 -2.91
C LEU A 538 -23.89 -8.63 -1.66
N SER A 539 -23.32 -8.12 -0.60
CA SER A 539 -24.01 -7.94 0.68
C SER A 539 -24.42 -6.47 0.86
N ASN A 540 -25.65 -6.23 1.28
CA ASN A 540 -26.07 -4.89 1.68
C ASN A 540 -25.27 -4.38 2.88
N GLY A 541 -24.99 -3.10 2.92
CA GLY A 541 -24.56 -2.40 4.12
C GLY A 541 -25.64 -2.45 5.21
N PRO A 542 -25.35 -2.00 6.44
CA PRO A 542 -26.28 -2.03 7.54
C PRO A 542 -27.50 -1.14 7.25
N ARG A 543 -28.70 -1.75 7.33
CA ARG A 543 -29.99 -1.12 6.96
C ARG A 543 -30.63 -0.32 8.09
N ASN A 544 -30.39 -0.69 9.34
CA ASN A 544 -31.02 -0.08 10.50
C ASN A 544 -30.15 -0.16 11.75
N GLY A 545 -30.56 0.54 12.81
CA GLY A 545 -29.86 0.51 14.09
C GLY A 545 -28.60 1.39 14.14
N PRO A 546 -27.78 1.22 15.19
CA PRO A 546 -26.56 2.03 15.39
C PRO A 546 -25.54 1.89 14.27
N ASP A 547 -25.39 0.69 13.69
CA ASP A 547 -24.43 0.42 12.62
C ASP A 547 -24.82 1.14 11.33
N ALA A 548 -26.12 1.29 11.02
CA ALA A 548 -26.57 2.08 9.88
C ALA A 548 -26.28 3.57 10.06
N ILE A 549 -26.46 4.08 11.30
CA ILE A 549 -26.11 5.48 11.62
C ILE A 549 -24.60 5.70 11.52
N GLU A 550 -23.79 4.75 11.97
CA GLU A 550 -22.34 4.83 11.85
C GLU A 550 -21.89 4.77 10.39
N ASN A 551 -22.47 3.86 9.60
CA ASN A 551 -22.21 3.72 8.18
C ASN A 551 -22.51 5.03 7.37
N LEU A 552 -23.53 5.77 7.77
CA LEU A 552 -23.94 7.02 7.13
C LEU A 552 -23.38 8.28 7.82
N ARG A 553 -22.53 8.12 8.85
CA ARG A 553 -21.94 9.25 9.57
C ARG A 553 -21.11 10.12 8.63
N PRO A 554 -21.44 11.41 8.48
CA PRO A 554 -20.68 12.29 7.59
C PRO A 554 -19.29 12.58 8.14
N TYR A 555 -18.29 12.57 7.27
CA TYR A 555 -16.93 12.98 7.60
C TYR A 555 -16.82 14.51 7.64
N ALA A 556 -16.43 15.04 8.77
CA ALA A 556 -16.17 16.48 8.92
C ALA A 556 -14.77 16.80 8.36
N LEU A 557 -14.72 17.44 7.18
CA LEU A 557 -13.46 17.75 6.51
C LEU A 557 -12.68 18.83 7.28
N PRO A 558 -11.47 18.55 7.80
CA PRO A 558 -10.72 19.47 8.64
C PRO A 558 -10.49 20.85 8.01
N GLY A 559 -10.63 21.92 8.81
CA GLY A 559 -10.43 23.30 8.37
C GLY A 559 -11.56 23.87 7.51
N THR A 560 -12.67 23.15 7.33
CA THR A 560 -13.83 23.57 6.54
C THR A 560 -15.13 23.33 7.29
N ASP A 561 -16.24 23.84 6.75
CA ASP A 561 -17.60 23.53 7.22
C ASP A 561 -18.22 22.35 6.45
N ALA A 562 -17.47 21.69 5.57
CA ALA A 562 -17.92 20.56 4.78
C ALA A 562 -18.11 19.31 5.67
N ARG A 563 -19.26 18.67 5.53
CA ARG A 563 -19.63 17.40 6.14
C ARG A 563 -19.98 16.44 5.01
N ILE A 564 -19.02 15.60 4.64
CA ILE A 564 -19.09 14.72 3.48
C ILE A 564 -19.88 13.46 3.84
N GLY A 565 -20.94 13.18 3.08
CA GLY A 565 -21.64 11.91 3.08
C GLY A 565 -21.53 11.24 1.73
N PHE A 566 -21.61 9.93 1.70
CA PHE A 566 -21.47 9.13 0.48
C PHE A 566 -22.83 8.60 0.04
N ALA A 567 -23.09 8.58 -1.26
CA ALA A 567 -24.32 8.04 -1.85
C ALA A 567 -24.00 7.34 -3.18
N THR A 568 -23.26 6.22 -3.08
CA THR A 568 -22.77 5.43 -4.22
C THR A 568 -23.94 4.89 -5.04
N SER A 569 -24.19 5.45 -6.24
CA SER A 569 -25.16 4.96 -7.20
C SER A 569 -26.61 4.92 -6.65
N LYS A 570 -27.26 3.76 -6.57
CA LYS A 570 -28.66 3.59 -6.20
C LYS A 570 -29.10 4.31 -4.91
N PRO A 571 -28.36 4.32 -3.80
CA PRO A 571 -28.70 5.09 -2.60
C PRO A 571 -29.06 6.56 -2.87
N ALA A 572 -28.48 7.20 -3.89
CA ALA A 572 -28.78 8.58 -4.26
C ALA A 572 -30.23 8.83 -4.75
N PHE A 573 -30.97 7.76 -5.05
CA PHE A 573 -32.39 7.83 -5.43
C PHE A 573 -33.33 7.59 -4.25
N GLU A 574 -32.85 7.07 -3.12
CA GLU A 574 -33.70 6.58 -2.02
C GLU A 574 -34.06 7.70 -1.05
N TYR A 575 -35.22 8.34 -1.29
CA TYR A 575 -35.77 9.40 -0.45
C TYR A 575 -36.97 8.93 0.39
N ASP A 576 -37.89 8.17 -0.19
CA ASP A 576 -39.15 7.75 0.46
C ASP A 576 -39.62 6.38 -0.02
N GLY A 577 -38.69 5.48 -0.40
CA GLY A 577 -39.00 4.15 -0.94
C GLY A 577 -38.97 4.12 -2.48
N PRO A 578 -39.48 3.05 -3.08
CA PRO A 578 -39.19 2.71 -4.49
C PRO A 578 -39.76 3.67 -5.54
N ASP A 579 -40.58 4.64 -5.14
CA ASP A 579 -41.21 5.63 -6.06
C ASP A 579 -40.75 7.05 -5.69
N SER A 580 -39.44 7.26 -5.78
CA SER A 580 -38.85 8.52 -5.36
C SER A 580 -39.20 9.72 -6.25
N ALA A 581 -39.68 9.50 -7.48
CA ALA A 581 -40.08 10.59 -8.39
C ALA A 581 -41.29 11.38 -7.86
N THR A 582 -42.27 10.70 -7.30
CA THR A 582 -43.51 11.31 -6.76
C THR A 582 -43.27 12.03 -5.42
N SER A 583 -42.21 11.73 -4.71
CA SER A 583 -41.88 12.34 -3.42
C SER A 583 -41.09 13.66 -3.52
N PHE A 584 -40.73 14.12 -4.69
CA PHE A 584 -40.02 15.38 -4.87
C PHE A 584 -40.79 16.58 -4.24
N GLY A 585 -40.13 17.28 -3.32
CA GLY A 585 -40.71 18.39 -2.59
C GLY A 585 -41.76 18.01 -1.54
N GLN A 586 -42.01 16.72 -1.32
CA GLN A 586 -42.93 16.24 -0.28
C GLN A 586 -42.14 15.97 1.02
N PRO A 587 -42.54 16.58 2.14
CA PRO A 587 -41.90 16.27 3.42
C PRO A 587 -42.26 14.83 3.84
N LEU A 588 -41.32 14.17 4.47
CA LEU A 588 -41.54 12.85 5.10
C LEU A 588 -42.61 12.99 6.21
N ASP A 589 -43.42 11.96 6.41
CA ASP A 589 -44.35 11.91 7.54
C ASP A 589 -43.57 12.15 8.86
N PRO A 590 -44.00 13.11 9.71
CA PRO A 590 -43.32 13.43 10.96
C PRO A 590 -43.17 12.26 11.94
N GLY A 591 -43.94 11.19 11.75
CA GLY A 591 -43.84 9.95 12.54
C GLY A 591 -42.74 8.99 12.08
N ILE A 592 -42.12 9.23 10.93
CA ILE A 592 -41.07 8.36 10.37
C ILE A 592 -39.68 8.90 10.75
N ASP A 593 -38.89 8.08 11.41
CA ASP A 593 -37.46 8.32 11.54
C ASP A 593 -36.75 7.88 10.24
N PRO A 594 -36.14 8.80 9.45
CA PRO A 594 -35.48 8.42 8.21
C PRO A 594 -34.29 7.47 8.38
N CYS A 595 -33.68 7.41 9.58
CA CYS A 595 -32.61 6.46 9.85
C CYS A 595 -33.10 5.10 10.38
N SER A 596 -34.42 4.90 10.45
CA SER A 596 -34.99 3.58 10.84
C SER A 596 -34.87 2.52 9.73
N ASP A 597 -34.77 2.96 8.47
CA ASP A 597 -34.57 2.10 7.30
C ASP A 597 -33.80 2.85 6.18
N THR A 598 -32.50 2.69 6.18
CA THR A 598 -31.62 3.39 5.23
C THR A 598 -31.78 2.88 3.79
N ALA A 599 -32.32 1.71 3.56
CA ALA A 599 -32.62 1.24 2.22
C ALA A 599 -33.81 1.95 1.56
N LEU A 600 -34.66 2.64 2.32
CA LEU A 600 -35.80 3.38 1.81
C LEU A 600 -35.63 4.90 1.92
N TYR A 601 -34.91 5.36 2.95
CA TYR A 601 -34.83 6.79 3.30
C TYR A 601 -33.38 7.28 3.32
N TYR A 602 -32.50 6.71 2.50
CA TYR A 602 -31.06 6.94 2.56
C TYR A 602 -30.69 8.42 2.57
N MET A 603 -31.14 9.16 1.56
CA MET A 603 -30.82 10.58 1.41
C MET A 603 -31.40 11.42 2.55
N ARG A 604 -32.58 11.07 3.06
CA ARG A 604 -33.19 11.74 4.21
C ARG A 604 -32.40 11.47 5.50
N CYS A 605 -31.88 10.24 5.66
CA CYS A 605 -31.03 9.93 6.82
C CYS A 605 -29.68 10.68 6.74
N LEU A 606 -29.05 10.75 5.58
CA LEU A 606 -27.83 11.55 5.38
C LEU A 606 -28.07 13.03 5.75
N ASP A 607 -29.17 13.62 5.30
CA ASP A 607 -29.53 15.00 5.61
C ASP A 607 -29.74 15.20 7.12
N ARG A 608 -30.49 14.31 7.77
CA ARG A 608 -30.69 14.32 9.21
C ARG A 608 -29.40 14.23 10.02
N LEU A 609 -28.42 13.43 9.55
CA LEU A 609 -27.11 13.32 10.19
C LEU A 609 -26.21 14.54 9.95
N GLY A 610 -26.70 15.51 9.14
CA GLY A 610 -26.06 16.79 8.91
C GLY A 610 -25.04 16.79 7.78
N THR A 611 -25.13 15.86 6.84
CA THR A 611 -24.40 15.92 5.56
C THR A 611 -24.76 17.19 4.81
N ASN A 612 -23.79 17.90 4.27
CA ASN A 612 -24.00 19.07 3.44
C ASN A 612 -23.28 19.02 2.08
N LEU A 613 -22.37 18.05 1.93
CA LEU A 613 -21.67 17.73 0.68
C LEU A 613 -21.84 16.23 0.43
N VAL A 614 -22.55 15.87 -0.63
CA VAL A 614 -22.74 14.49 -1.06
C VAL A 614 -21.68 14.15 -2.10
N MET A 615 -20.98 13.02 -1.90
CA MET A 615 -20.15 12.36 -2.90
C MET A 615 -20.95 11.19 -3.46
N GLN A 616 -21.31 11.30 -4.72
CA GLN A 616 -22.13 10.32 -5.44
C GLN A 616 -21.28 9.71 -6.54
N ASP A 617 -20.46 8.71 -6.18
CA ASP A 617 -19.62 7.97 -7.12
C ASP A 617 -20.45 6.99 -7.94
N GLU A 618 -20.16 6.89 -9.26
CA GLU A 618 -21.00 6.21 -10.25
C GLU A 618 -20.17 5.40 -11.25
N ALA A 619 -20.67 4.19 -11.57
CA ALA A 619 -20.14 3.32 -12.63
C ALA A 619 -21.30 2.55 -13.28
N ASN A 620 -22.05 3.19 -14.16
CA ASN A 620 -23.20 2.59 -14.79
C ASN A 620 -22.85 2.01 -16.14
N GLY A 621 -22.82 0.67 -16.23
CA GLY A 621 -22.61 -0.05 -17.48
C GLY A 621 -23.92 -0.41 -18.14
N GLY A 622 -24.13 0.05 -19.40
CA GLY A 622 -25.25 -0.31 -20.28
C GLY A 622 -24.76 -1.07 -21.52
N GLY A 623 -25.64 -1.90 -22.10
CA GLY A 623 -25.43 -2.47 -23.43
C GLY A 623 -25.96 -1.56 -24.52
N PRO A 624 -25.55 -1.76 -25.79
CA PRO A 624 -26.07 -0.96 -26.91
C PRO A 624 -27.59 -1.15 -27.08
N PRO A 625 -28.34 -0.07 -27.45
CA PRO A 625 -29.74 -0.23 -27.79
C PRO A 625 -29.92 -1.22 -28.95
N PRO A 626 -30.91 -2.15 -28.97
CA PRO A 626 -32.02 -2.29 -28.01
C PRO A 626 -31.80 -3.26 -26.89
N SER A 627 -30.57 -3.74 -26.66
CA SER A 627 -30.22 -4.81 -25.73
C SER A 627 -29.69 -4.31 -24.37
N GLY A 628 -30.07 -3.07 -23.96
CA GLY A 628 -29.71 -2.52 -22.67
C GLY A 628 -29.84 -3.54 -21.53
N ILE A 629 -28.82 -3.66 -20.71
CA ILE A 629 -28.80 -4.60 -19.56
C ILE A 629 -29.85 -4.18 -18.53
N TRP A 630 -30.20 -2.91 -18.51
CA TRP A 630 -31.11 -2.32 -17.57
C TRP A 630 -32.52 -2.27 -18.15
N PRO A 631 -33.52 -2.88 -17.48
CA PRO A 631 -34.90 -2.79 -17.92
C PRO A 631 -35.40 -1.35 -18.10
N SER A 632 -34.82 -0.38 -17.40
CA SER A 632 -35.08 1.04 -17.51
C SER A 632 -34.69 1.63 -18.86
N ASP A 633 -33.68 1.04 -19.55
CA ASP A 633 -33.24 1.54 -20.87
C ASP A 633 -34.08 1.02 -22.04
N SER A 634 -34.97 0.06 -21.78
CA SER A 634 -35.81 -0.58 -22.82
C SER A 634 -37.00 0.23 -23.27
N GLY A 635 -37.26 1.42 -22.72
CA GLY A 635 -38.35 2.32 -23.05
C GLY A 635 -37.89 3.69 -23.57
N GLU A 636 -38.63 4.27 -24.50
CA GLU A 636 -38.47 5.67 -24.84
C GLU A 636 -38.67 6.52 -23.59
N GLY A 637 -37.58 7.06 -23.02
CA GLY A 637 -37.63 7.95 -21.87
C GLY A 637 -36.82 7.56 -20.65
N ASN A 638 -36.29 6.36 -20.59
CA ASN A 638 -35.48 5.88 -19.46
C ASN A 638 -34.03 5.63 -19.88
N TRP A 639 -33.40 6.60 -20.52
CA TRP A 639 -32.00 6.53 -20.85
C TRP A 639 -31.15 6.75 -19.59
N GLN A 640 -30.31 5.78 -19.25
CA GLN A 640 -29.63 5.68 -17.96
C GLN A 640 -28.78 6.92 -17.62
N PRO A 641 -27.94 7.49 -18.50
CA PRO A 641 -27.20 8.72 -18.18
C PRO A 641 -28.08 9.87 -17.75
N LEU A 642 -29.30 9.96 -18.30
CA LEU A 642 -30.26 10.96 -17.91
C LEU A 642 -30.81 10.77 -16.50
N GLU A 643 -31.09 9.54 -16.12
CA GLU A 643 -31.55 9.20 -14.76
C GLU A 643 -30.52 9.63 -13.70
N TRP A 644 -29.26 9.33 -13.91
CA TRP A 644 -28.20 9.70 -12.99
C TRP A 644 -28.03 11.22 -12.88
N ASN A 645 -28.11 11.94 -13.96
CA ASN A 645 -28.14 13.40 -13.96
C ASN A 645 -29.35 13.97 -13.18
N ARG A 646 -30.51 13.29 -13.22
CA ARG A 646 -31.69 13.65 -12.42
C ARG A 646 -31.45 13.44 -10.91
N SER A 647 -30.83 12.34 -10.50
CA SER A 647 -30.51 12.08 -9.07
C SER A 647 -29.54 13.12 -8.53
N THR A 648 -28.46 13.41 -9.26
CA THR A 648 -27.48 14.47 -8.95
C THR A 648 -28.16 15.85 -8.81
N TRP A 649 -29.06 16.20 -9.73
CA TRP A 649 -29.83 17.43 -9.66
C TRP A 649 -30.76 17.45 -8.43
N ARG A 650 -31.50 16.37 -8.18
CA ARG A 650 -32.47 16.28 -7.09
C ARG A 650 -31.81 16.53 -5.74
N THR A 651 -30.63 16.04 -5.52
CA THR A 651 -29.86 16.18 -4.26
C THR A 651 -29.82 17.64 -3.79
N VAL A 652 -29.67 18.60 -4.71
CA VAL A 652 -29.57 20.02 -4.37
C VAL A 652 -30.85 20.81 -4.68
N ALA A 653 -31.74 20.28 -5.50
CA ALA A 653 -32.96 20.95 -5.91
C ALA A 653 -34.16 20.66 -4.99
N ASP A 654 -34.21 19.47 -4.38
CA ASP A 654 -35.31 19.07 -3.50
C ASP A 654 -35.34 19.96 -2.24
N PRO A 655 -36.46 20.71 -2.02
CA PRO A 655 -36.56 21.63 -0.89
C PRO A 655 -36.71 20.94 0.45
N THR A 656 -36.89 19.64 0.50
CA THR A 656 -37.12 18.86 1.70
C THR A 656 -35.84 18.31 2.33
N VAL A 657 -34.70 18.49 1.67
CA VAL A 657 -33.33 18.19 2.17
C VAL A 657 -32.47 19.46 2.11
N SER A 658 -31.33 19.47 2.81
CA SER A 658 -30.52 20.68 2.99
C SER A 658 -29.11 20.60 2.36
N PHE A 659 -28.82 19.59 1.56
CA PHE A 659 -27.51 19.44 0.93
C PHE A 659 -27.13 20.68 0.14
N ALA A 660 -25.89 21.16 0.35
CA ALA A 660 -25.35 22.32 -0.32
C ALA A 660 -24.79 21.97 -1.70
N TYR A 661 -24.15 20.83 -1.82
CA TYR A 661 -23.51 20.34 -3.04
C TYR A 661 -23.70 18.84 -3.22
N ASN A 662 -23.66 18.41 -4.50
CA ASN A 662 -23.41 17.03 -4.90
C ASN A 662 -22.26 17.01 -5.91
N VAL A 663 -21.33 16.07 -5.71
CA VAL A 663 -20.18 15.80 -6.59
C VAL A 663 -20.33 14.38 -7.11
N THR A 664 -20.44 14.23 -8.42
CA THR A 664 -20.72 12.95 -9.08
C THR A 664 -19.62 12.64 -10.11
N PRO A 665 -18.54 11.96 -9.70
CA PRO A 665 -17.55 11.40 -10.63
C PRO A 665 -18.14 10.16 -11.31
N PHE A 666 -17.93 10.05 -12.63
CA PHE A 666 -18.38 8.91 -13.43
C PHE A 666 -17.22 8.16 -14.07
N MET A 667 -17.38 6.83 -14.18
CA MET A 667 -16.58 6.02 -15.08
C MET A 667 -17.08 6.14 -16.52
N VAL A 668 -16.14 6.14 -17.49
CA VAL A 668 -16.45 6.05 -18.93
C VAL A 668 -15.57 4.99 -19.59
N GLY A 669 -15.97 4.49 -20.75
CA GLY A 669 -15.23 3.50 -21.53
C GLY A 669 -15.97 2.20 -21.74
N ASN A 670 -15.48 1.37 -22.66
CA ASN A 670 -16.05 0.06 -22.94
C ASN A 670 -15.22 -1.05 -22.24
N LEU A 671 -15.92 -1.91 -21.49
CA LEU A 671 -15.37 -3.12 -20.89
C LEU A 671 -16.15 -4.33 -21.39
N ALA A 672 -15.53 -5.14 -22.22
CA ALA A 672 -16.19 -6.24 -22.93
C ALA A 672 -17.41 -5.71 -23.71
N ASP A 673 -18.57 -6.20 -23.35
CA ASP A 673 -19.89 -5.87 -23.89
C ASP A 673 -20.67 -4.83 -23.06
N LEU A 674 -19.99 -4.19 -22.10
CA LEU A 674 -20.52 -3.09 -21.30
C LEU A 674 -19.96 -1.75 -21.77
N GLY A 675 -20.84 -0.78 -22.04
CA GLY A 675 -20.50 0.62 -22.25
C GLY A 675 -20.81 1.45 -21.01
N PHE A 676 -19.84 2.25 -20.58
CA PHE A 676 -20.00 3.20 -19.47
C PHE A 676 -20.01 4.62 -20.03
N ASP A 677 -21.14 5.29 -19.93
CA ASP A 677 -21.42 6.54 -20.64
C ASP A 677 -21.94 7.67 -19.73
N GLY A 678 -21.55 7.68 -18.46
CA GLY A 678 -21.92 8.71 -17.51
C GLY A 678 -21.26 10.06 -17.76
N GLN A 679 -21.75 11.09 -17.08
CA GLN A 679 -21.25 12.46 -17.15
C GLN A 679 -20.88 12.97 -15.75
N THR A 680 -19.59 13.11 -15.50
CA THR A 680 -19.10 13.72 -14.26
C THR A 680 -19.66 15.14 -14.09
N SER A 681 -20.24 15.42 -12.91
CA SER A 681 -20.90 16.69 -12.64
C SER A 681 -20.69 17.17 -11.20
N ILE A 682 -20.88 18.48 -11.00
CA ILE A 682 -21.01 19.10 -9.68
C ILE A 682 -22.27 19.97 -9.69
N THR A 683 -23.15 19.77 -8.71
CA THR A 683 -24.36 20.58 -8.52
C THR A 683 -24.29 21.38 -7.21
N GLN A 684 -25.00 22.52 -7.17
CA GLN A 684 -25.04 23.43 -6.03
C GLN A 684 -26.45 23.94 -5.77
N ARG A 685 -26.88 23.93 -4.53
CA ARG A 685 -28.12 24.53 -4.07
C ARG A 685 -28.09 26.04 -4.19
N GLY A 686 -29.19 26.63 -4.69
CA GLY A 686 -29.43 28.07 -4.69
C GLY A 686 -28.53 28.87 -5.62
N LEU A 687 -28.05 28.29 -6.72
CA LEU A 687 -27.42 29.07 -7.80
C LEU A 687 -28.39 30.11 -8.38
N ALA A 688 -27.86 31.31 -8.65
CA ALA A 688 -28.64 32.37 -9.25
C ALA A 688 -29.24 31.95 -10.61
N THR A 689 -30.51 32.28 -10.82
CA THR A 689 -31.17 32.07 -12.10
C THR A 689 -30.63 33.03 -13.17
N GLY A 690 -30.38 32.55 -14.38
CA GLY A 690 -29.87 33.37 -15.52
C GLY A 690 -29.58 32.48 -16.71
N PRO A 691 -29.09 33.02 -17.89
CA PRO A 691 -28.64 32.18 -18.97
C PRO A 691 -27.54 31.25 -18.46
N GLY A 692 -27.96 30.07 -18.04
CA GLY A 692 -27.25 29.25 -17.23
C GLY A 692 -26.24 28.39 -17.96
N CYS A 693 -25.44 27.71 -17.14
CA CYS A 693 -24.70 26.54 -17.48
C CYS A 693 -25.62 25.36 -17.79
N SER A 694 -26.68 25.60 -18.61
CA SER A 694 -27.38 24.49 -19.22
C SER A 694 -26.38 23.83 -20.13
N TYR A 695 -25.94 22.66 -19.71
CA TYR A 695 -24.99 21.89 -20.46
C TYR A 695 -25.74 21.15 -21.59
N ALA A 696 -24.99 20.76 -22.63
CA ALA A 696 -25.48 19.79 -23.60
C ALA A 696 -26.03 18.57 -22.85
N GLY A 697 -27.23 18.12 -23.17
CA GLY A 697 -27.96 17.11 -22.43
C GLY A 697 -28.99 17.64 -21.44
N ALA A 698 -28.89 18.86 -20.94
CA ALA A 698 -29.96 19.45 -20.14
C ALA A 698 -31.24 19.72 -20.95
N GLY A 699 -31.10 19.93 -22.26
CA GLY A 699 -32.25 20.03 -23.19
C GLY A 699 -32.93 18.69 -23.44
N GLU A 700 -32.24 17.58 -23.36
CA GLU A 700 -32.77 16.23 -23.51
C GLU A 700 -33.66 15.79 -22.36
N PHE A 701 -33.55 16.42 -21.21
CA PHE A 701 -34.53 16.26 -20.13
C PHE A 701 -35.98 16.52 -20.57
N LEU A 702 -36.13 17.25 -21.64
CA LEU A 702 -37.48 17.53 -22.23
C LEU A 702 -37.92 16.45 -23.22
N ALA A 703 -37.00 15.89 -24.00
CA ALA A 703 -37.31 14.95 -25.07
C ALA A 703 -37.59 13.52 -24.57
N ASP A 704 -36.99 13.14 -23.46
CA ASP A 704 -36.97 11.75 -23.00
C ASP A 704 -37.91 11.45 -21.83
N ALA A 705 -38.63 12.45 -21.30
CA ALA A 705 -39.64 12.18 -20.27
C ALA A 705 -40.83 11.46 -20.89
N PRO A 706 -41.27 10.31 -20.40
CA PRO A 706 -42.43 9.60 -20.95
C PRO A 706 -43.67 10.47 -20.88
N GLU A 707 -44.38 10.63 -22.00
CA GLU A 707 -45.70 11.30 -22.00
C GLU A 707 -46.71 10.63 -21.06
N SER A 708 -46.45 9.38 -20.67
CA SER A 708 -47.28 8.59 -19.77
C SER A 708 -47.13 8.93 -18.29
N ASP A 709 -46.09 9.71 -17.89
CA ASP A 709 -45.90 10.17 -16.52
C ASP A 709 -45.84 11.70 -16.41
N PRO A 710 -47.01 12.36 -16.32
CA PRO A 710 -47.09 13.83 -16.24
C PRO A 710 -46.38 14.42 -15.00
N GLU A 711 -46.29 13.65 -13.93
CA GLU A 711 -45.66 14.11 -12.70
C GLU A 711 -44.12 14.04 -12.82
N HIS A 712 -43.59 12.98 -13.41
CA HIS A 712 -42.18 12.84 -13.75
C HIS A 712 -41.76 13.96 -14.75
N LEU A 713 -42.51 14.18 -15.79
CA LEU A 713 -42.31 15.29 -16.73
C LEU A 713 -42.25 16.65 -16.04
N ARG A 714 -43.17 16.93 -15.13
CA ARG A 714 -43.23 18.19 -14.37
C ARG A 714 -41.97 18.43 -13.54
N VAL A 715 -41.43 17.39 -12.89
CA VAL A 715 -40.27 17.49 -11.98
C VAL A 715 -38.96 17.55 -12.73
N TYR A 716 -38.79 16.69 -13.74
CA TYR A 716 -37.47 16.49 -14.35
C TYR A 716 -37.32 17.15 -15.73
N SER A 717 -38.35 17.75 -16.29
CA SER A 717 -38.25 18.47 -17.56
C SER A 717 -37.60 19.85 -17.42
N GLY A 718 -37.05 20.35 -18.54
CA GLY A 718 -36.48 21.71 -18.66
C GLY A 718 -35.02 21.85 -18.19
N PRO A 719 -34.41 23.01 -18.53
CA PRO A 719 -33.04 23.30 -18.18
C PRO A 719 -32.82 23.27 -16.66
N LYS A 720 -31.75 22.61 -16.18
CA LYS A 720 -31.38 22.57 -14.78
C LYS A 720 -30.26 23.56 -14.50
N THR A 721 -30.56 24.53 -13.64
CA THR A 721 -29.66 25.66 -13.34
C THR A 721 -28.72 25.40 -12.20
N GLU A 722 -28.91 24.31 -11.48
CA GLU A 722 -28.13 23.90 -10.29
C GLU A 722 -26.76 23.29 -10.65
N PHE A 723 -26.54 22.92 -11.93
CA PHE A 723 -25.22 22.42 -12.33
C PHE A 723 -24.19 23.54 -12.34
N VAL A 724 -23.17 23.40 -11.50
CA VAL A 724 -21.93 24.21 -11.48
C VAL A 724 -21.11 23.87 -12.72
N ALA A 725 -20.95 22.59 -13.00
CA ALA A 725 -20.29 22.07 -14.19
C ALA A 725 -20.74 20.62 -14.46
N MET A 726 -20.66 20.24 -15.73
CA MET A 726 -20.84 18.89 -16.22
C MET A 726 -19.84 18.67 -17.36
N VAL A 727 -19.19 17.52 -17.42
CA VAL A 727 -18.27 17.18 -18.51
C VAL A 727 -18.97 16.33 -19.55
N PRO A 728 -18.69 16.58 -20.85
CA PRO A 728 -19.15 15.68 -21.89
C PRO A 728 -18.36 14.37 -21.86
N TRP A 729 -18.97 13.29 -22.30
CA TRP A 729 -18.28 12.01 -22.50
C TRP A 729 -17.52 11.92 -23.83
N VAL A 730 -17.78 12.84 -24.76
CA VAL A 730 -17.09 12.97 -26.04
C VAL A 730 -16.33 14.29 -26.13
N ARG A 731 -15.44 14.40 -27.09
CA ARG A 731 -14.62 15.60 -27.30
C ARG A 731 -15.49 16.84 -27.47
N PRO A 732 -15.00 18.05 -27.09
CA PRO A 732 -15.75 19.29 -27.10
C PRO A 732 -16.29 19.72 -28.47
N ASP A 733 -15.72 19.23 -29.55
CA ASP A 733 -16.11 19.52 -30.96
C ASP A 733 -17.10 18.49 -31.52
N GLY A 734 -17.49 17.48 -30.76
CA GLY A 734 -18.52 16.52 -31.14
C GLY A 734 -19.94 17.08 -31.04
N PRO A 735 -20.93 16.44 -31.68
CA PRO A 735 -22.33 16.85 -31.61
C PRO A 735 -22.84 16.74 -30.17
N ARG A 736 -23.25 17.85 -29.57
CA ARG A 736 -23.70 17.92 -28.18
C ARG A 736 -25.20 17.78 -28.02
N ASP A 737 -25.93 17.98 -29.09
CA ASP A 737 -27.40 17.98 -29.08
C ASP A 737 -28.00 16.59 -29.41
N GLU A 738 -27.11 15.60 -29.67
CA GLU A 738 -27.46 14.25 -30.09
C GLU A 738 -26.73 13.21 -29.23
N LEU A 739 -26.80 13.36 -27.88
CA LEU A 739 -26.04 12.52 -26.96
C LEU A 739 -26.38 11.04 -27.08
N ARG A 740 -27.64 10.69 -27.24
CA ARG A 740 -28.09 9.30 -27.40
C ARG A 740 -27.50 8.64 -28.66
N GLU A 741 -27.51 9.37 -29.81
CA GLU A 741 -26.89 8.90 -31.05
C GLU A 741 -25.37 8.77 -30.88
N THR A 742 -24.76 9.71 -30.18
CA THR A 742 -23.33 9.66 -29.87
C THR A 742 -23.00 8.48 -28.94
N GLY A 743 -23.79 8.22 -27.90
CA GLY A 743 -23.63 7.04 -27.02
C GLY A 743 -23.74 5.74 -27.82
N ALA A 744 -24.64 5.63 -28.75
CA ALA A 744 -24.76 4.46 -29.62
C ALA A 744 -23.51 4.23 -30.51
N LYS A 745 -22.83 5.28 -30.93
CA LYS A 745 -21.57 5.20 -31.68
C LYS A 745 -20.38 4.81 -30.79
N LEU A 746 -20.39 5.27 -29.55
CA LEU A 746 -19.35 4.94 -28.56
C LEU A 746 -19.47 3.53 -28.00
N ALA A 747 -20.68 2.95 -28.05
CA ALA A 747 -21.01 1.67 -27.43
C ALA A 747 -20.15 0.49 -27.98
N PRO A 748 -19.91 -0.53 -27.15
CA PRO A 748 -19.15 -1.69 -27.58
C PRO A 748 -19.82 -2.44 -28.71
N GLY A 749 -19.04 -2.79 -29.74
CA GLY A 749 -19.52 -3.48 -30.93
C GLY A 749 -20.34 -2.63 -31.91
N SER A 750 -20.30 -1.30 -31.77
CA SER A 750 -20.95 -0.38 -32.72
C SER A 750 -20.32 -0.40 -34.11
N GLY A 751 -19.01 -0.74 -34.18
CA GLY A 751 -18.23 -0.68 -35.42
C GLY A 751 -18.06 0.76 -35.96
N ASP A 752 -18.44 1.77 -35.20
CA ASP A 752 -18.23 3.19 -35.56
C ASP A 752 -16.77 3.58 -35.24
N PRO A 753 -16.15 4.49 -36.04
CA PRO A 753 -14.83 5.04 -35.71
C PRO A 753 -14.70 5.69 -34.32
N LEU A 754 -15.82 6.06 -33.71
CA LEU A 754 -15.87 6.62 -32.35
C LEU A 754 -15.98 5.56 -31.24
N GLU A 755 -16.08 4.27 -31.59
CA GLU A 755 -16.21 3.22 -30.58
C GLU A 755 -15.12 3.36 -29.50
N ASN A 756 -15.56 3.44 -28.24
CA ASN A 756 -14.71 3.66 -27.08
C ASN A 756 -13.87 4.97 -27.06
N ASP A 757 -14.19 5.98 -27.89
CA ASP A 757 -13.48 7.29 -27.88
C ASP A 757 -14.05 8.26 -26.82
N TYR A 758 -14.32 7.75 -25.63
CA TYR A 758 -14.76 8.57 -24.49
C TYR A 758 -13.68 9.54 -24.02
N LEU A 759 -14.12 10.72 -23.56
CA LEU A 759 -13.26 11.76 -23.03
C LEU A 759 -12.91 11.51 -21.57
N GLU A 760 -11.62 11.36 -21.27
CA GLU A 760 -11.10 11.41 -19.90
C GLU A 760 -10.74 12.84 -19.53
N THR A 761 -11.29 13.34 -18.41
CA THR A 761 -11.06 14.72 -17.94
C THR A 761 -11.48 14.87 -16.47
N ALA A 762 -11.47 16.12 -15.95
CA ALA A 762 -11.91 16.42 -14.59
C ALA A 762 -12.69 17.75 -14.51
N ILE A 763 -13.49 17.89 -13.45
CA ILE A 763 -14.02 19.18 -13.00
C ILE A 763 -13.23 19.63 -11.79
N VAL A 764 -12.82 20.90 -11.77
CA VAL A 764 -12.17 21.54 -10.62
C VAL A 764 -13.05 22.66 -10.11
N ALA A 765 -13.45 22.63 -8.83
CA ALA A 765 -14.28 23.65 -8.22
C ALA A 765 -13.94 23.88 -6.75
N ASP A 766 -14.03 25.13 -6.30
CA ASP A 766 -14.07 25.48 -4.88
C ASP A 766 -15.51 25.42 -4.37
N LEU A 767 -15.71 24.73 -3.24
CA LEU A 767 -17.04 24.53 -2.67
C LEU A 767 -17.16 25.24 -1.29
N PRO A 768 -17.44 26.53 -1.29
CA PRO A 768 -17.57 27.30 -0.03
C PRO A 768 -18.85 26.98 0.73
N PHE A 769 -18.80 27.03 2.06
CA PHE A 769 -19.94 26.91 2.94
C PHE A 769 -20.15 28.24 3.71
N PRO A 770 -21.35 28.86 3.65
CA PRO A 770 -22.47 28.50 2.79
C PRO A 770 -22.14 28.70 1.30
N PRO A 771 -22.87 28.01 0.41
CA PRO A 771 -22.70 28.15 -1.05
C PRO A 771 -22.72 29.60 -1.53
N ASN A 772 -21.87 29.91 -2.51
CA ASN A 772 -21.91 31.22 -3.17
C ASN A 772 -23.07 31.24 -4.18
N PRO A 773 -24.06 32.11 -4.04
CA PRO A 773 -25.17 32.18 -5.00
C PRO A 773 -24.78 32.75 -6.36
N GLY A 774 -23.58 33.34 -6.47
CA GLY A 774 -23.07 33.85 -7.76
C GLY A 774 -22.82 32.71 -8.74
N ARG A 775 -23.17 32.93 -10.02
CA ARG A 775 -22.95 31.92 -11.05
C ARG A 775 -21.51 31.82 -11.46
N PRO A 776 -20.95 30.58 -11.49
CA PRO A 776 -19.67 30.32 -12.15
C PRO A 776 -19.83 30.51 -13.67
N SER A 777 -18.73 30.86 -14.35
CA SER A 777 -18.68 30.91 -15.81
C SER A 777 -18.69 29.49 -16.38
N CYS A 778 -19.71 29.11 -17.11
CA CYS A 778 -19.86 27.79 -17.71
C CYS A 778 -18.89 27.49 -18.83
N PHE A 779 -18.47 28.52 -19.55
CA PHE A 779 -17.68 28.43 -20.76
C PHE A 779 -16.46 29.34 -20.62
N GLY A 780 -15.45 28.89 -19.91
CA GLY A 780 -14.11 29.39 -19.73
C GLY A 780 -13.63 30.61 -20.52
N SER A 781 -14.14 31.80 -20.18
CA SER A 781 -13.51 33.09 -20.45
C SER A 781 -13.95 34.15 -19.44
N GLY A 782 -14.53 33.78 -18.35
CA GLY A 782 -14.84 34.64 -17.22
C GLY A 782 -13.67 34.63 -16.23
N GLY A 783 -12.69 35.50 -16.49
CA GLY A 783 -11.76 36.09 -15.61
C GLY A 783 -11.50 35.40 -14.26
N ALA A 784 -10.69 34.36 -14.23
CA ALA A 784 -9.67 34.33 -13.19
C ALA A 784 -8.90 35.64 -13.32
N PRO A 785 -8.64 36.39 -12.23
CA PRO A 785 -7.71 37.51 -12.33
C PRO A 785 -6.45 36.97 -12.99
N ALA A 786 -6.03 37.57 -14.09
CA ALA A 786 -4.82 37.20 -14.79
C ALA A 786 -3.72 37.12 -13.76
N ALA A 787 -3.27 35.91 -13.44
CA ALA A 787 -2.00 35.72 -12.77
C ALA A 787 -0.96 36.27 -13.74
N GLY A 788 -0.61 37.55 -13.54
CA GLY A 788 0.50 38.18 -14.22
C GLY A 788 1.77 37.49 -13.77
N GLY A 789 2.31 36.66 -14.64
CA GLY A 789 3.60 36.03 -14.41
C GLY A 789 3.82 34.93 -15.46
N ALA A 790 4.73 35.17 -16.38
CA ALA A 790 5.23 34.18 -17.31
C ALA A 790 5.69 32.91 -16.57
N PRO A 791 5.63 31.72 -17.21
CA PRO A 791 6.02 30.46 -16.57
C PRO A 791 7.49 30.51 -16.15
N GLY A 792 7.68 30.66 -14.86
CA GLY A 792 8.99 30.47 -14.23
C GLY A 792 9.32 28.97 -14.21
N THR A 793 10.51 28.66 -14.69
CA THR A 793 11.18 27.36 -14.53
C THR A 793 10.96 26.79 -13.14
N PRO A 794 10.71 25.46 -12.99
CA PRO A 794 10.47 24.83 -11.71
C PRO A 794 11.63 25.07 -10.75
N ALA A 795 11.34 25.66 -9.62
CA ALA A 795 12.29 25.90 -8.54
C ALA A 795 12.54 24.57 -7.81
N ASN A 796 13.82 24.23 -7.67
CA ASN A 796 14.27 23.16 -6.80
C ASN A 796 13.73 23.34 -5.36
N PRO A 797 13.43 22.27 -4.64
CA PRO A 797 12.94 22.34 -3.27
C PRO A 797 13.94 23.04 -2.36
N PRO A 798 13.48 23.81 -1.35
CA PRO A 798 14.35 24.65 -0.53
C PRO A 798 15.22 23.78 0.39
N ALA A 799 16.53 23.92 0.21
CA ALA A 799 17.53 23.35 1.11
C ALA A 799 17.31 23.86 2.55
N ARG A 800 17.22 22.96 3.51
CA ARG A 800 17.14 23.22 4.95
C ARG A 800 18.21 24.23 5.39
N ARG A 801 17.80 25.42 5.74
CA ARG A 801 18.67 26.44 6.36
C ARG A 801 19.07 25.99 7.77
N LYS A 802 20.30 25.57 7.96
CA LYS A 802 20.92 25.46 9.30
C LYS A 802 20.98 26.84 9.96
N LYS A 803 20.29 27.03 11.09
CA LYS A 803 20.38 28.21 11.94
C LYS A 803 21.78 28.30 12.56
N CYS A 804 22.62 29.23 12.11
CA CYS A 804 23.83 29.60 12.84
C CYS A 804 23.47 30.42 14.09
N LYS A 805 23.80 29.89 15.28
CA LYS A 805 23.75 30.64 16.55
C LYS A 805 24.83 31.72 16.56
N LYS A 806 24.42 32.99 16.67
CA LYS A 806 25.33 34.11 16.94
C LYS A 806 25.84 34.02 18.39
N LYS A 807 27.16 33.81 18.57
CA LYS A 807 27.85 34.10 19.83
C LYS A 807 28.21 35.58 19.83
N LYS A 808 27.75 36.30 20.86
CA LYS A 808 28.21 37.63 21.19
C LYS A 808 29.63 37.55 21.77
N GLY A 809 30.58 38.19 21.15
CA GLY A 809 31.94 38.42 21.67
C GLY A 809 32.33 39.89 21.47
N LYS A 810 32.82 40.47 22.54
CA LYS A 810 33.15 41.92 22.71
C LYS A 810 34.29 42.36 21.77
N ALA A 811 34.14 43.62 21.38
CA ALA A 811 35.09 44.40 20.57
C ALA A 811 36.45 44.58 21.24
N ARG A 812 37.52 44.59 20.40
CA ARG A 812 38.69 45.53 20.56
C ARG A 812 39.24 45.88 19.17
N HIS A 813 39.51 47.17 19.05
CA HIS A 813 40.06 47.85 17.88
C HIS A 813 41.40 47.30 17.42
N SER A 814 41.64 47.22 16.13
CA SER A 814 42.80 47.87 15.45
C SER A 814 42.63 47.80 13.92
N ALA A 815 43.05 48.91 13.32
CA ALA A 815 42.96 49.16 11.88
C ALA A 815 44.08 48.48 11.10
N SER A 816 43.83 47.96 9.90
CA SER A 816 44.76 48.13 8.77
C SER A 816 44.16 47.72 7.41
N LYS A 817 44.57 48.48 6.42
CA LYS A 817 44.19 48.51 4.98
C LYS A 817 44.30 47.20 4.22
N GLY A 818 43.43 47.03 3.22
CA GLY A 818 43.96 46.61 1.94
C GLY A 818 43.30 45.48 1.16
N LYS A 819 42.80 45.86 0.01
CA LYS A 819 42.66 45.11 -1.25
C LYS A 819 41.40 44.37 -1.57
N ARG A 820 40.61 45.02 -2.41
CA ARG A 820 39.56 44.41 -3.27
C ARG A 820 40.20 43.39 -4.25
N LYS A 821 39.65 42.21 -4.34
CA LYS A 821 39.78 41.33 -5.49
C LYS A 821 38.42 41.10 -6.15
N ARG A 822 38.31 41.50 -7.42
CA ARG A 822 37.20 41.21 -8.34
C ARG A 822 37.21 39.72 -8.72
N CYS A 823 36.11 39.02 -8.62
CA CYS A 823 35.90 37.73 -9.29
C CYS A 823 35.27 37.97 -10.67
N LYS A 824 35.90 37.46 -11.70
CA LYS A 824 35.40 37.42 -13.08
C LYS A 824 34.49 36.21 -13.27
N SER A 825 33.31 36.44 -13.85
CA SER A 825 32.43 35.41 -14.36
C SER A 825 32.97 34.76 -15.63
N ARG A 826 33.00 33.44 -15.73
CA ARG A 826 33.12 32.70 -17.00
C ARG A 826 31.77 32.09 -17.34
N ARG A 827 31.27 32.37 -18.55
CA ARG A 827 30.16 31.63 -19.19
C ARG A 827 30.72 30.34 -19.81
N PRO A 828 29.98 29.22 -19.81
CA PRO A 828 30.25 28.11 -20.72
C PRO A 828 29.40 28.24 -22.01
N ARG A 829 29.94 27.63 -23.04
CA ARG A 829 29.28 27.41 -24.34
C ARG A 829 28.35 26.18 -24.22
#